data_216ea9eb83012dd2b5ccf3983fc8ad0c
#
_entry.id   216ea9eb83012dd2b5ccf3983fc8ad0c
#
_cell.length_a   1.000
_cell.length_b   1.000
_cell.length_c   1.000
_cell.angle_alpha   90.00
_cell.angle_beta   90.00
_cell.angle_gamma   90.00
#
_symmetry.space_group_name_H-M   'P 1'
#
loop_
_entity.id
_entity.type
_entity.pdbx_description
1 polymer ?
#
loop_
_entity_poly.entity_id
_entity_poly.type
_entity_poly.pdbx_seq_one_letter_code
_entity_poly.pdbx_strand_id
1 'polypeptide(L)'
;MKKLLLVVVVALMASPAQLSAKTKKKNKGVDTTLVSKLKTDDWSRAVKGARKMDGMFPVYLNSKDGKLYFELADSLMGRDYILANRVAQTSNTHDYVAGQMVDRPQLVRFTRDSTKVMLHLVQKGNVVKEGDPIAASFKSNFTDPVLKGFKITAQKPGKVLIDVTSFFGSNEKSISPIKSDNPLSVIFGGSRSLKGSFQSDASGISVVKNFPRNIEIKTLLTFTLSNNDKPYSVLMHRSLYKAPETKMRPRLHDKRVGFFMTDQKVYSSDADRIDERSIIHRWRLEPKEEDLQKYFAGELVEPQKPIVFYVDSAFPEKWRSTVKQGILDWNTAFEAAGFKNVVQVRDYPKNDPTFDPDDMRYSCVKYAVTETANAMGPSYVDPRTGEIMTADVIWYHNVISLLHNWRFVQTAAVDARTHKKTFDDDVMNESMRYVTSHEIGHTLGLMHNMGASYSFPVDSLRSPSFTQKYGTTPSIMDYARNNFIAQPGDVERGVKLTPPILGVEDINAIKWGYRLIKGAQTMEDEKPVLTQWIQEKAGDPMYEFGAQQVMGTVDVSAQTEDLGNDHVKAGNYAISNLKIIMRNLEKWTGENGADYSYMQDMYKSLVSQYARHLGHVLPYIGGVKYHEVRQGDKGLSVEYLTKAEQRRAMIWLVAQARSYNAWLCPQQLLMKFERPDEIHTNFEKSIVSSLFAATRLQRIADGYKVNAQRNYDVNTYANDAFNEVFKPTLQGKSLTASDLKLASEAIALFAKASGMQAADAKGASSKLTDDAIAYYNNNEELAQHNHLPCEVADPATSFVRINYGLPSLSEEVYKPLMLRQLRRVLTLFTAKRATGNAATKAFYEYQILTINKMLKK
;
A
#
# COMPACT_ATOMS: atom_id res chain seq x y z
N MET A 1 30.53 -21.56 36.54
CA MET A 1 29.89 -22.65 37.32
C MET A 1 28.57 -22.95 36.59
N LYS A 2 28.60 -23.98 35.73
CA LYS A 2 27.99 -25.32 35.87
C LYS A 2 26.48 -25.25 36.24
N LYS A 3 25.59 -25.68 35.29
CA LYS A 3 25.12 -27.05 34.96
C LYS A 3 24.27 -26.98 33.70
N LEU A 4 24.52 -27.50 32.64
CA LEU A 4 24.42 -28.88 32.09
C LEU A 4 23.18 -29.67 32.59
N LEU A 5 22.16 -29.86 31.72
CA LEU A 5 21.17 -30.91 31.87
C LEU A 5 21.06 -31.73 30.58
N LEU A 6 21.38 -32.99 30.74
CA LEU A 6 21.42 -34.09 29.80
C LEU A 6 19.99 -34.64 29.63
N VAL A 7 19.54 -34.84 28.39
CA VAL A 7 18.32 -35.61 28.10
C VAL A 7 18.75 -36.98 27.59
N VAL A 8 18.38 -37.99 28.35
CA VAL A 8 18.57 -39.40 28.06
C VAL A 8 17.45 -39.91 27.17
N VAL A 9 17.81 -40.43 26.00
CA VAL A 9 16.91 -41.23 25.14
C VAL A 9 16.98 -42.69 25.63
N VAL A 10 15.86 -43.23 26.06
CA VAL A 10 15.72 -44.69 26.34
C VAL A 10 14.92 -45.28 25.17
N ALA A 11 15.60 -46.10 24.39
CA ALA A 11 15.01 -46.96 23.41
C ALA A 11 14.58 -48.25 24.11
N LEU A 12 13.33 -48.61 24.07
CA LEU A 12 12.80 -49.92 24.47
C LEU A 12 12.39 -50.70 23.20
N MET A 13 13.19 -51.68 22.88
CA MET A 13 12.79 -52.78 21.98
C MET A 13 11.84 -53.71 22.70
N ALA A 14 10.68 -53.98 22.11
CA ALA A 14 9.83 -55.09 22.54
C ALA A 14 9.55 -56.00 21.32
N SER A 15 9.89 -57.27 21.49
CA SER A 15 9.74 -58.38 20.57
C SER A 15 8.27 -58.76 20.34
N PRO A 16 7.95 -59.45 19.22
CA PRO A 16 6.57 -59.75 18.86
C PRO A 16 6.08 -61.02 19.58
N ALA A 17 4.99 -60.90 20.29
CA ALA A 17 4.23 -62.08 20.74
C ALA A 17 3.24 -62.49 19.69
N GLN A 18 3.43 -63.70 19.14
CA GLN A 18 2.47 -64.36 18.28
C GLN A 18 1.19 -64.70 19.03
N LEU A 19 0.09 -64.11 18.64
CA LEU A 19 -1.24 -64.61 18.97
C LEU A 19 -1.94 -65.18 17.72
N SER A 20 -1.99 -66.51 17.70
CA SER A 20 -2.77 -67.26 16.75
C SER A 20 -4.25 -66.97 16.88
N ALA A 21 -4.88 -66.37 15.89
CA ALA A 21 -6.33 -66.21 15.83
C ALA A 21 -6.85 -67.02 14.62
N LYS A 22 -7.70 -67.93 14.90
CA LYS A 22 -8.40 -68.80 13.93
C LYS A 22 -9.20 -67.99 12.90
N THR A 23 -8.82 -68.13 11.64
CA THR A 23 -9.57 -67.63 10.50
C THR A 23 -10.94 -68.30 10.38
N LYS A 24 -12.00 -67.56 10.63
CA LYS A 24 -13.31 -67.82 10.04
C LYS A 24 -13.51 -66.87 8.88
N LYS A 25 -13.34 -67.37 7.67
CA LYS A 25 -13.81 -66.73 6.43
C LYS A 25 -15.32 -66.53 6.55
N LYS A 26 -15.75 -65.29 6.70
CA LYS A 26 -17.04 -64.80 6.25
C LYS A 26 -16.77 -63.72 5.24
N ASN A 27 -17.00 -64.00 3.97
CA ASN A 27 -17.24 -63.01 2.94
C ASN A 27 -18.37 -62.11 3.42
N LYS A 28 -18.05 -60.93 3.92
CA LYS A 28 -19.00 -59.83 3.97
C LYS A 28 -18.70 -58.96 2.77
N GLY A 29 -19.59 -59.01 1.80
CA GLY A 29 -19.67 -58.03 0.73
C GLY A 29 -19.63 -56.64 1.34
N VAL A 30 -18.97 -55.72 0.64
CA VAL A 30 -19.00 -54.29 0.95
C VAL A 30 -20.46 -53.92 1.16
N ASP A 31 -20.81 -53.56 2.39
CA ASP A 31 -22.18 -53.23 2.76
C ASP A 31 -22.52 -51.85 2.17
N THR A 32 -23.01 -51.89 0.94
CA THR A 32 -23.60 -50.74 0.25
C THR A 32 -24.80 -50.15 0.97
N THR A 33 -25.27 -50.81 2.05
CA THR A 33 -26.43 -50.38 2.83
C THR A 33 -26.11 -49.32 3.87
N LEU A 34 -24.84 -49.00 4.18
CA LEU A 34 -24.52 -47.88 5.03
C LEU A 34 -24.74 -46.51 4.35
N VAL A 35 -24.71 -46.47 3.02
CA VAL A 35 -25.06 -45.27 2.25
C VAL A 35 -26.59 -45.02 2.21
N SER A 36 -27.40 -46.04 2.45
CA SER A 36 -28.87 -45.95 2.35
C SER A 36 -29.58 -45.53 3.64
N LYS A 37 -28.88 -45.27 4.75
CA LYS A 37 -29.51 -44.96 6.06
C LYS A 37 -29.67 -43.51 6.39
N LEU A 38 -29.25 -42.56 5.54
CA LEU A 38 -29.68 -41.20 5.66
C LEU A 38 -31.08 -41.04 5.06
N LYS A 39 -32.11 -41.29 5.86
CA LYS A 39 -33.50 -41.23 5.43
C LYS A 39 -33.81 -39.86 4.88
N THR A 40 -34.68 -39.79 3.86
CA THR A 40 -35.29 -38.57 3.31
C THR A 40 -35.83 -37.64 4.41
N ASP A 41 -36.14 -38.18 5.57
CA ASP A 41 -36.62 -37.53 6.76
C ASP A 41 -35.54 -36.62 7.42
N ASP A 42 -34.22 -36.97 7.33
CA ASP A 42 -33.14 -36.16 7.90
C ASP A 42 -32.96 -34.83 7.20
N TRP A 43 -33.19 -34.79 5.89
CA TRP A 43 -33.20 -33.54 5.13
C TRP A 43 -34.29 -32.58 5.58
N SER A 44 -35.54 -33.08 5.61
CA SER A 44 -36.69 -32.28 6.03
C SER A 44 -36.58 -31.83 7.47
N ARG A 45 -35.96 -32.66 8.33
CA ARG A 45 -35.69 -32.33 9.73
C ARG A 45 -34.62 -31.23 9.85
N ALA A 46 -33.54 -31.33 9.09
CA ALA A 46 -32.44 -30.35 9.13
C ALA A 46 -32.86 -28.96 8.65
N VAL A 47 -33.70 -28.88 7.60
CA VAL A 47 -34.16 -27.59 7.05
C VAL A 47 -35.52 -27.13 7.58
N LYS A 48 -36.06 -27.81 8.62
CA LYS A 48 -37.37 -27.46 9.19
C LYS A 48 -37.33 -26.05 9.77
N GLY A 49 -38.21 -25.19 9.25
CA GLY A 49 -38.30 -23.78 9.67
C GLY A 49 -37.21 -22.85 9.07
N ALA A 50 -36.30 -23.38 8.27
CA ALA A 50 -35.32 -22.57 7.55
C ALA A 50 -35.91 -21.94 6.28
N ARG A 51 -35.53 -20.71 6.00
CA ARG A 51 -35.84 -20.01 4.76
C ARG A 51 -34.94 -20.54 3.65
N LYS A 52 -35.48 -21.10 2.61
CA LYS A 52 -34.74 -21.44 1.39
C LYS A 52 -34.47 -20.19 0.56
N MET A 53 -33.26 -20.08 0.03
CA MET A 53 -32.87 -19.05 -0.92
C MET A 53 -32.23 -19.74 -2.13
N ASP A 54 -32.83 -19.54 -3.30
CA ASP A 54 -32.28 -20.03 -4.57
C ASP A 54 -31.34 -18.99 -5.18
N GLY A 55 -30.31 -19.42 -5.92
CA GLY A 55 -29.27 -18.57 -6.48
C GLY A 55 -28.15 -19.43 -7.07
N MET A 56 -26.88 -19.17 -6.66
CA MET A 56 -25.70 -19.93 -7.14
C MET A 56 -25.89 -21.45 -6.90
N PHE A 57 -26.37 -21.81 -5.73
CA PHE A 57 -26.93 -23.10 -5.35
C PHE A 57 -27.88 -22.88 -4.14
N PRO A 58 -28.82 -23.80 -3.84
CA PRO A 58 -29.77 -23.55 -2.76
C PRO A 58 -29.09 -23.42 -1.39
N VAL A 59 -29.51 -22.42 -0.63
CA VAL A 59 -29.03 -22.12 0.73
C VAL A 59 -30.23 -22.06 1.67
N TYR A 60 -30.09 -22.59 2.89
CA TYR A 60 -31.13 -22.58 3.90
C TYR A 60 -30.63 -21.87 5.16
N LEU A 61 -31.32 -20.82 5.58
CA LEU A 61 -31.05 -20.07 6.82
C LEU A 61 -32.18 -20.28 7.81
N ASN A 62 -31.88 -20.85 8.96
CA ASN A 62 -32.81 -20.92 10.06
C ASN A 62 -32.54 -19.76 11.02
N SER A 63 -33.39 -18.74 11.00
CA SER A 63 -33.25 -17.55 11.82
C SER A 63 -33.48 -17.79 13.34
N LYS A 64 -34.06 -18.94 13.74
CA LYS A 64 -34.30 -19.23 15.15
C LYS A 64 -33.07 -19.74 15.90
N ASP A 65 -32.23 -20.52 15.22
CA ASP A 65 -31.01 -21.12 15.79
C ASP A 65 -29.75 -20.66 15.08
N GLY A 66 -29.86 -19.73 14.11
CA GLY A 66 -28.73 -19.16 13.34
C GLY A 66 -28.06 -20.14 12.38
N LYS A 67 -28.63 -21.29 12.13
CA LYS A 67 -28.01 -22.32 11.31
C LYS A 67 -28.09 -22.01 9.81
N LEU A 68 -26.97 -22.20 9.15
CA LEU A 68 -26.81 -22.03 7.70
C LEU A 68 -26.41 -23.35 7.05
N TYR A 69 -27.22 -23.78 6.07
CA TYR A 69 -26.96 -25.00 5.30
C TYR A 69 -26.76 -24.69 3.82
N PHE A 70 -25.81 -25.40 3.21
CA PHE A 70 -25.58 -25.42 1.78
C PHE A 70 -26.08 -26.73 1.18
N GLU A 71 -26.91 -26.65 0.13
CA GLU A 71 -27.30 -27.79 -0.70
C GLU A 71 -26.36 -27.84 -1.91
N LEU A 72 -25.47 -28.83 -1.93
CA LEU A 72 -24.45 -29.00 -2.96
C LEU A 72 -24.79 -30.20 -3.85
N ALA A 73 -25.02 -29.94 -5.13
CA ALA A 73 -25.13 -30.98 -6.13
C ALA A 73 -23.77 -31.62 -6.42
N ASP A 74 -23.74 -32.87 -6.79
CA ASP A 74 -22.50 -33.59 -7.14
C ASP A 74 -21.75 -32.92 -8.31
N SER A 75 -22.47 -32.26 -9.22
CA SER A 75 -21.91 -31.50 -10.32
C SER A 75 -21.18 -30.22 -9.90
N LEU A 76 -21.33 -29.78 -8.65
CA LEU A 76 -20.60 -28.63 -8.09
C LEU A 76 -19.26 -29.04 -7.46
N MET A 77 -19.06 -30.35 -7.23
CA MET A 77 -17.78 -30.84 -6.70
C MET A 77 -16.68 -30.68 -7.75
N GLY A 78 -15.50 -30.31 -7.28
CA GLY A 78 -14.36 -30.04 -8.15
C GLY A 78 -14.39 -28.67 -8.87
N ARG A 79 -15.45 -27.89 -8.71
CA ARG A 79 -15.53 -26.53 -9.25
C ARG A 79 -14.81 -25.53 -8.34
N ASP A 80 -14.19 -24.53 -8.97
CA ASP A 80 -13.50 -23.46 -8.26
C ASP A 80 -14.48 -22.32 -7.90
N TYR A 81 -14.32 -21.80 -6.69
CA TYR A 81 -15.00 -20.62 -6.16
C TYR A 81 -13.96 -19.66 -5.60
N ILE A 82 -14.30 -18.38 -5.49
CA ILE A 82 -13.47 -17.38 -4.85
C ILE A 82 -14.17 -16.97 -3.55
N LEU A 83 -13.45 -17.11 -2.45
CA LEU A 83 -13.87 -16.70 -1.11
C LEU A 83 -13.15 -15.39 -0.77
N ALA A 84 -13.90 -14.28 -0.71
CA ALA A 84 -13.41 -12.99 -0.28
C ALA A 84 -13.94 -12.66 1.12
N ASN A 85 -13.13 -11.93 1.91
CA ASN A 85 -13.44 -11.61 3.29
C ASN A 85 -13.08 -10.15 3.57
N ARG A 86 -14.10 -9.31 3.82
CA ARG A 86 -13.92 -7.88 4.06
C ARG A 86 -14.70 -7.41 5.28
N VAL A 87 -14.32 -6.28 5.82
CA VAL A 87 -15.04 -5.59 6.87
C VAL A 87 -16.24 -4.85 6.27
N ALA A 88 -17.46 -5.08 6.75
CA ALA A 88 -18.64 -4.29 6.37
C ALA A 88 -18.87 -3.13 7.34
N GLN A 89 -18.71 -3.38 8.64
CA GLN A 89 -18.86 -2.37 9.70
C GLN A 89 -17.91 -2.72 10.86
N THR A 90 -17.57 -1.74 11.64
CA THR A 90 -16.73 -1.90 12.83
C THR A 90 -17.20 -0.96 13.96
N SER A 91 -17.05 -1.38 15.19
CA SER A 91 -17.32 -0.52 16.36
C SER A 91 -16.22 0.51 16.60
N ASN A 92 -15.09 0.40 15.91
CA ASN A 92 -13.96 1.33 15.99
C ASN A 92 -13.22 1.38 14.65
N THR A 93 -13.24 2.54 14.00
CA THR A 93 -12.60 2.78 12.70
C THR A 93 -11.08 2.97 12.78
N HIS A 94 -10.52 3.02 13.99
CA HIS A 94 -9.06 3.11 14.19
C HIS A 94 -8.34 1.81 13.77
N ASP A 95 -8.97 0.65 13.97
CA ASP A 95 -8.34 -0.65 13.70
C ASP A 95 -8.72 -1.22 12.32
N TYR A 96 -9.98 -1.04 11.93
CA TYR A 96 -10.52 -1.46 10.64
C TYR A 96 -11.50 -0.45 10.09
N VAL A 97 -11.59 -0.39 8.75
CA VAL A 97 -12.57 0.45 8.06
C VAL A 97 -13.47 -0.39 7.15
N ALA A 98 -14.67 0.11 6.92
CA ALA A 98 -15.62 -0.54 6.02
C ALA A 98 -15.01 -0.68 4.60
N GLY A 99 -15.17 -1.84 4.00
CA GLY A 99 -14.61 -2.19 2.69
C GLY A 99 -13.22 -2.83 2.75
N GLN A 100 -12.48 -2.69 3.85
CA GLN A 100 -11.14 -3.25 4.00
C GLN A 100 -11.16 -4.78 3.90
N MET A 101 -10.33 -5.33 3.02
CA MET A 101 -10.07 -6.77 2.98
C MET A 101 -9.05 -7.14 4.05
N VAL A 102 -9.42 -8.06 4.94
CA VAL A 102 -8.52 -8.56 6.00
C VAL A 102 -7.56 -9.63 5.47
N ASP A 103 -7.86 -10.18 4.30
CA ASP A 103 -7.05 -11.16 3.59
C ASP A 103 -7.31 -11.11 2.08
N ARG A 104 -6.39 -11.68 1.28
CA ARG A 104 -6.60 -11.85 -0.15
C ARG A 104 -7.79 -12.78 -0.42
N PRO A 105 -8.52 -12.55 -1.52
CA PRO A 105 -9.48 -13.53 -1.98
C PRO A 105 -8.82 -14.90 -2.19
N GLN A 106 -9.43 -15.93 -1.63
CA GLN A 106 -8.93 -17.30 -1.66
C GLN A 106 -9.65 -18.10 -2.74
N LEU A 107 -8.92 -18.81 -3.58
CA LEU A 107 -9.53 -19.78 -4.50
C LEU A 107 -9.82 -21.05 -3.71
N VAL A 108 -11.09 -21.48 -3.69
CA VAL A 108 -11.52 -22.64 -2.91
C VAL A 108 -12.29 -23.63 -3.77
N ARG A 109 -12.31 -24.89 -3.33
CA ARG A 109 -12.97 -25.99 -4.05
C ARG A 109 -13.63 -26.96 -3.08
N PHE A 110 -14.88 -27.33 -3.37
CA PHE A 110 -15.54 -28.39 -2.65
C PHE A 110 -15.21 -29.76 -3.28
N THR A 111 -14.86 -30.72 -2.43
CA THR A 111 -14.80 -32.14 -2.76
C THR A 111 -15.59 -32.93 -1.72
N ARG A 112 -15.97 -34.15 -2.03
CA ARG A 112 -16.66 -35.02 -1.05
C ARG A 112 -16.12 -36.42 -1.04
N ASP A 113 -16.24 -37.07 0.11
CA ASP A 113 -16.25 -38.50 0.26
C ASP A 113 -17.65 -38.99 0.68
N SER A 114 -17.78 -40.26 1.19
CA SER A 114 -19.05 -40.80 1.62
C SER A 114 -19.63 -40.15 2.90
N THR A 115 -18.85 -39.40 3.67
CA THR A 115 -19.20 -38.92 5.01
C THR A 115 -19.08 -37.40 5.16
N LYS A 116 -18.24 -36.77 4.36
CA LYS A 116 -17.87 -35.35 4.50
C LYS A 116 -17.77 -34.65 3.15
N VAL A 117 -18.04 -33.36 3.18
CA VAL A 117 -17.62 -32.41 2.15
C VAL A 117 -16.43 -31.64 2.68
N MET A 118 -15.36 -31.54 1.90
CA MET A 118 -14.15 -30.82 2.25
C MET A 118 -14.04 -29.54 1.41
N LEU A 119 -13.74 -28.42 2.04
CA LEU A 119 -13.40 -27.16 1.42
C LEU A 119 -11.87 -27.05 1.36
N HIS A 120 -11.32 -27.07 0.16
CA HIS A 120 -9.88 -26.94 -0.07
C HIS A 120 -9.52 -25.50 -0.43
N LEU A 121 -8.33 -25.08 0.00
CA LEU A 121 -7.66 -23.89 -0.52
C LEU A 121 -6.87 -24.30 -1.77
N VAL A 122 -7.32 -23.85 -2.94
CA VAL A 122 -6.67 -24.19 -4.21
C VAL A 122 -5.44 -23.32 -4.40
N GLN A 123 -4.26 -23.94 -4.37
CA GLN A 123 -3.00 -23.24 -4.54
C GLN A 123 -2.70 -23.02 -6.03
N LYS A 124 -2.48 -21.74 -6.43
CA LYS A 124 -2.16 -21.36 -7.82
C LYS A 124 -0.76 -20.74 -7.96
N GLY A 125 0.00 -20.65 -6.88
CA GLY A 125 1.39 -20.21 -6.93
C GLY A 125 2.33 -21.21 -7.60
N ASN A 126 1.96 -22.49 -7.64
CA ASN A 126 2.69 -23.54 -8.37
C ASN A 126 1.82 -24.03 -9.53
N VAL A 127 2.36 -23.98 -10.73
CA VAL A 127 1.68 -24.43 -11.95
C VAL A 127 2.59 -25.33 -12.76
N VAL A 128 2.01 -26.29 -13.44
CA VAL A 128 2.71 -27.13 -14.43
C VAL A 128 2.28 -26.70 -15.83
N LYS A 129 3.20 -26.68 -16.76
CA LYS A 129 2.90 -26.39 -18.17
C LYS A 129 1.86 -27.38 -18.69
N GLU A 130 0.87 -26.91 -19.39
CA GLU A 130 -0.19 -27.75 -19.93
C GLU A 130 0.38 -28.75 -20.93
N GLY A 131 -0.02 -30.05 -20.82
CA GLY A 131 0.48 -31.12 -21.64
C GLY A 131 1.88 -31.65 -21.29
N ASP A 132 2.53 -31.08 -20.28
CA ASP A 132 3.88 -31.47 -19.86
C ASP A 132 3.86 -32.89 -19.22
N PRO A 133 4.82 -33.80 -19.59
CA PRO A 133 4.92 -35.15 -19.03
C PRO A 133 5.01 -35.21 -17.50
N ILE A 134 5.61 -34.15 -16.85
CA ILE A 134 5.73 -34.12 -15.39
C ILE A 134 4.42 -33.82 -14.67
N ALA A 135 3.33 -33.49 -15.37
CA ALA A 135 2.04 -33.16 -14.76
C ALA A 135 1.51 -34.23 -13.82
N ALA A 136 1.76 -35.49 -14.12
CA ALA A 136 1.38 -36.63 -13.25
C ALA A 136 2.16 -36.59 -11.93
N SER A 137 3.47 -36.40 -12.00
CA SER A 137 4.34 -36.25 -10.82
C SER A 137 3.99 -35.00 -10.02
N PHE A 138 3.76 -33.89 -10.69
CA PHE A 138 3.31 -32.63 -10.05
C PHE A 138 2.05 -32.90 -9.22
N LYS A 139 1.05 -33.58 -9.81
CA LYS A 139 -0.21 -33.90 -9.15
C LYS A 139 -0.04 -34.87 -7.96
N SER A 140 0.98 -35.71 -7.98
CA SER A 140 1.30 -36.61 -6.87
C SER A 140 2.06 -35.95 -5.73
N ASN A 141 2.75 -34.85 -5.99
CA ASN A 141 3.59 -34.17 -5.01
C ASN A 141 2.93 -32.92 -4.40
N PHE A 142 1.94 -32.33 -5.08
CA PHE A 142 1.22 -31.15 -4.59
C PHE A 142 -0.23 -31.49 -4.29
N THR A 143 -0.69 -31.09 -3.11
CA THR A 143 -2.09 -31.20 -2.70
C THR A 143 -2.63 -29.87 -2.23
N ASP A 144 -3.90 -29.60 -2.52
CA ASP A 144 -4.59 -28.44 -1.99
C ASP A 144 -4.92 -28.68 -0.50
N PRO A 145 -4.47 -27.82 0.44
CA PRO A 145 -4.79 -28.00 1.85
C PRO A 145 -6.29 -27.88 2.12
N VAL A 146 -6.78 -28.64 3.10
CA VAL A 146 -8.18 -28.60 3.54
C VAL A 146 -8.36 -27.47 4.54
N LEU A 147 -9.17 -26.47 4.19
CA LEU A 147 -9.57 -25.38 5.11
C LEU A 147 -10.57 -25.88 6.16
N LYS A 148 -11.56 -26.67 5.70
CA LYS A 148 -12.65 -27.15 6.56
C LYS A 148 -13.24 -28.46 6.04
N GLY A 149 -13.55 -29.37 6.96
CA GLY A 149 -14.40 -30.53 6.69
C GLY A 149 -15.80 -30.33 7.27
N PHE A 150 -16.84 -30.54 6.45
CA PHE A 150 -18.24 -30.48 6.85
C PHE A 150 -18.83 -31.87 6.83
N LYS A 151 -19.39 -32.31 7.96
CA LYS A 151 -20.15 -33.57 8.00
C LYS A 151 -21.39 -33.45 7.12
N ILE A 152 -21.68 -34.45 6.32
CA ILE A 152 -22.92 -34.53 5.56
C ILE A 152 -24.09 -34.65 6.55
N THR A 153 -24.94 -33.64 6.57
CA THR A 153 -26.12 -33.58 7.46
C THR A 153 -27.25 -34.46 6.92
N ALA A 154 -27.46 -34.41 5.61
CA ALA A 154 -28.44 -35.22 4.90
C ALA A 154 -28.02 -35.43 3.45
N GLN A 155 -28.53 -36.44 2.80
CA GLN A 155 -28.21 -36.79 1.42
C GLN A 155 -29.48 -37.20 0.64
N LYS A 156 -29.52 -36.77 -0.63
CA LYS A 156 -30.50 -37.20 -1.67
C LYS A 156 -29.69 -37.62 -2.90
N PRO A 157 -30.32 -38.38 -3.84
CA PRO A 157 -29.65 -38.71 -5.08
C PRO A 157 -29.07 -37.48 -5.78
N GLY A 158 -27.77 -37.48 -6.05
CA GLY A 158 -27.06 -36.43 -6.74
C GLY A 158 -26.75 -35.14 -5.94
N LYS A 159 -27.05 -35.11 -4.63
CA LYS A 159 -26.80 -33.91 -3.81
C LYS A 159 -26.70 -34.19 -2.32
N VAL A 160 -25.99 -33.31 -1.63
CA VAL A 160 -25.79 -33.37 -0.17
C VAL A 160 -26.15 -32.05 0.49
N LEU A 161 -26.55 -32.11 1.76
CA LEU A 161 -26.77 -30.98 2.64
C LEU A 161 -25.66 -30.94 3.69
N ILE A 162 -25.04 -29.81 3.85
CA ILE A 162 -23.99 -29.59 4.88
C ILE A 162 -24.33 -28.40 5.74
N ASP A 163 -23.98 -28.48 7.03
CA ASP A 163 -24.03 -27.35 7.97
C ASP A 163 -22.73 -26.55 7.92
N VAL A 164 -22.80 -25.32 7.43
CA VAL A 164 -21.65 -24.42 7.28
C VAL A 164 -21.62 -23.31 8.35
N THR A 165 -22.52 -23.39 9.32
CA THR A 165 -22.69 -22.36 10.37
C THR A 165 -21.39 -22.05 11.09
N SER A 166 -20.64 -23.06 11.53
CA SER A 166 -19.41 -22.85 12.26
C SER A 166 -18.31 -22.18 11.45
N PHE A 167 -18.31 -22.38 10.12
CA PHE A 167 -17.32 -21.74 9.22
C PHE A 167 -17.66 -20.27 8.96
N PHE A 168 -18.90 -19.98 8.60
CA PHE A 168 -19.31 -18.62 8.26
C PHE A 168 -19.82 -17.81 9.44
N GLY A 169 -20.33 -18.44 10.50
CA GLY A 169 -20.99 -17.77 11.63
C GLY A 169 -20.10 -17.59 12.87
N SER A 170 -18.85 -18.04 12.84
CA SER A 170 -17.93 -17.91 13.97
C SER A 170 -16.58 -17.30 13.57
N ASN A 171 -15.68 -17.18 14.55
CA ASN A 171 -14.31 -16.74 14.32
C ASN A 171 -13.44 -17.88 13.74
N GLU A 172 -13.70 -18.27 12.50
CA GLU A 172 -12.86 -19.24 11.79
C GLU A 172 -11.51 -18.63 11.45
N LYS A 173 -10.42 -19.25 11.89
CA LYS A 173 -9.05 -18.72 11.79
C LYS A 173 -8.62 -18.34 10.38
N SER A 174 -9.03 -19.11 9.37
CA SER A 174 -8.68 -18.89 7.97
C SER A 174 -9.32 -17.64 7.35
N ILE A 175 -10.38 -17.12 7.97
CA ILE A 175 -11.14 -15.93 7.54
C ILE A 175 -11.42 -14.97 8.71
N SER A 176 -10.58 -15.01 9.76
CA SER A 176 -10.69 -14.13 10.93
C SER A 176 -10.16 -12.72 10.66
N PRO A 177 -10.81 -11.68 11.16
CA PRO A 177 -10.22 -10.34 11.18
C PRO A 177 -9.06 -10.21 12.17
N ILE A 178 -9.08 -11.01 13.26
CA ILE A 178 -8.01 -11.04 14.25
C ILE A 178 -7.04 -12.15 13.87
N LYS A 179 -5.88 -11.75 13.32
CA LYS A 179 -4.80 -12.67 12.97
C LYS A 179 -3.77 -12.76 14.10
N SER A 180 -3.18 -13.94 14.27
CA SER A 180 -1.97 -14.11 15.08
C SER A 180 -0.85 -13.25 14.51
N ASP A 181 -0.08 -12.61 15.39
CA ASP A 181 1.01 -11.68 15.09
C ASP A 181 1.72 -11.93 13.75
N ASN A 182 1.51 -11.03 12.81
CA ASN A 182 2.39 -10.93 11.65
C ASN A 182 3.51 -9.94 12.03
N PRO A 183 4.77 -10.39 12.16
CA PRO A 183 5.89 -9.51 12.51
C PRO A 183 6.04 -8.32 11.56
N LEU A 184 5.56 -8.44 10.32
CA LEU A 184 5.61 -7.39 9.32
C LEU A 184 4.56 -6.28 9.56
N SER A 185 3.40 -6.58 10.12
CA SER A 185 2.39 -5.56 10.41
C SER A 185 2.86 -4.55 11.46
N VAL A 186 3.76 -4.94 12.36
CA VAL A 186 4.37 -4.06 13.37
C VAL A 186 5.38 -3.10 12.74
N ILE A 187 6.03 -3.52 11.66
CA ILE A 187 7.05 -2.73 10.95
C ILE A 187 6.42 -1.64 10.08
N PHE A 188 5.19 -1.85 9.61
CA PHE A 188 4.51 -0.97 8.65
C PHE A 188 3.55 0.05 9.27
N GLY A 189 3.58 0.24 10.59
CA GLY A 189 2.58 1.09 11.25
C GLY A 189 1.15 0.56 11.10
N GLY A 190 1.04 -0.63 10.49
CA GLY A 190 -0.19 -1.37 10.41
C GLY A 190 -0.69 -1.65 11.82
N SER A 191 -1.98 -1.54 12.01
CA SER A 191 -2.70 -1.68 13.26
C SER A 191 -2.00 -2.65 14.21
N ARG A 192 -1.80 -2.22 15.42
CA ARG A 192 -1.46 -3.12 16.53
C ARG A 192 -2.37 -4.32 16.37
N SER A 193 -1.81 -5.53 16.21
CA SER A 193 -2.63 -6.73 16.03
C SER A 193 -3.66 -6.74 17.15
N LEU A 194 -4.94 -6.59 16.80
CA LEU A 194 -6.02 -6.65 17.77
C LEU A 194 -5.93 -8.00 18.47
N LYS A 195 -5.64 -7.99 19.77
CA LYS A 195 -5.66 -9.18 20.58
C LYS A 195 -6.93 -9.19 21.41
N GLY A 196 -7.69 -10.26 21.30
CA GLY A 196 -8.93 -10.37 22.05
C GLY A 196 -9.48 -11.78 22.09
N SER A 197 -10.32 -12.04 23.06
CA SER A 197 -11.04 -13.29 23.23
C SER A 197 -12.38 -13.23 22.49
N PHE A 198 -12.63 -14.20 21.62
CA PHE A 198 -13.87 -14.30 20.86
C PHE A 198 -15.07 -14.60 21.78
N GLN A 199 -16.17 -13.86 21.58
CA GLN A 199 -17.42 -13.99 22.32
C GLN A 199 -18.48 -14.65 21.42
N SER A 200 -18.68 -15.95 21.57
CA SER A 200 -19.58 -16.73 20.73
C SER A 200 -21.06 -16.40 20.92
N ASP A 201 -21.44 -16.01 22.13
CA ASP A 201 -22.81 -15.63 22.51
C ASP A 201 -23.21 -14.24 21.97
N ALA A 202 -22.22 -13.38 21.69
CA ALA A 202 -22.41 -12.07 21.08
C ALA A 202 -22.06 -12.04 19.58
N SER A 203 -22.00 -13.21 18.93
CA SER A 203 -21.56 -13.35 17.54
C SER A 203 -22.52 -14.25 16.75
N GLY A 204 -22.61 -14.03 15.46
CA GLY A 204 -23.45 -14.88 14.59
C GLY A 204 -23.73 -14.30 13.23
N ILE A 205 -24.34 -15.11 12.36
CA ILE A 205 -24.77 -14.71 11.02
C ILE A 205 -25.93 -13.72 11.13
N SER A 206 -25.74 -12.53 10.55
CA SER A 206 -26.76 -11.46 10.54
C SER A 206 -27.53 -11.39 9.21
N VAL A 207 -26.86 -11.60 8.08
CA VAL A 207 -27.47 -11.48 6.75
C VAL A 207 -26.93 -12.59 5.85
N VAL A 208 -27.83 -13.20 5.06
CA VAL A 208 -27.46 -14.07 3.94
C VAL A 208 -28.23 -13.63 2.71
N LYS A 209 -27.52 -13.39 1.60
CA LYS A 209 -28.08 -13.13 0.26
C LYS A 209 -27.50 -14.15 -0.70
N ASN A 210 -28.34 -14.65 -1.60
CA ASN A 210 -27.95 -15.66 -2.56
C ASN A 210 -28.30 -15.20 -3.98
N PHE A 211 -27.29 -14.90 -4.77
CA PHE A 211 -27.38 -14.38 -6.12
C PHE A 211 -26.98 -15.48 -7.14
N PRO A 212 -27.24 -15.30 -8.44
CA PRO A 212 -26.94 -16.33 -9.42
C PRO A 212 -25.45 -16.74 -9.51
N ARG A 213 -24.53 -15.85 -9.12
CA ARG A 213 -23.09 -16.11 -9.22
C ARG A 213 -22.36 -16.06 -7.89
N ASN A 214 -22.99 -15.58 -6.80
CA ASN A 214 -22.35 -15.39 -5.50
C ASN A 214 -23.34 -15.56 -4.34
N ILE A 215 -22.79 -15.91 -3.21
CA ILE A 215 -23.47 -15.95 -1.91
C ILE A 215 -22.76 -14.98 -0.98
N GLU A 216 -23.51 -14.05 -0.41
CA GLU A 216 -23.02 -13.02 0.49
C GLU A 216 -23.49 -13.32 1.91
N ILE A 217 -22.54 -13.40 2.85
CA ILE A 217 -22.81 -13.74 4.25
C ILE A 217 -22.20 -12.65 5.13
N LYS A 218 -23.04 -11.91 5.85
CA LYS A 218 -22.59 -10.95 6.86
C LYS A 218 -22.67 -11.59 8.24
N THR A 219 -21.57 -11.54 8.97
CA THR A 219 -21.42 -12.15 10.29
C THR A 219 -20.88 -11.14 11.29
N LEU A 220 -21.62 -10.91 12.35
CA LEU A 220 -21.12 -10.11 13.46
C LEU A 220 -20.17 -10.98 14.29
N LEU A 221 -18.96 -10.50 14.49
CA LEU A 221 -17.96 -11.11 15.38
C LEU A 221 -17.65 -10.12 16.50
N THR A 222 -17.80 -10.55 17.73
CA THR A 222 -17.51 -9.76 18.91
C THR A 222 -16.36 -10.37 19.69
N PHE A 223 -15.48 -9.51 20.18
CA PHE A 223 -14.29 -9.87 20.95
C PHE A 223 -14.20 -9.01 22.20
N THR A 224 -13.62 -9.53 23.29
CA THR A 224 -13.15 -8.73 24.42
C THR A 224 -11.67 -8.45 24.21
N LEU A 225 -11.28 -7.18 24.10
CA LEU A 225 -9.91 -6.77 23.82
C LEU A 225 -9.01 -7.04 25.03
N SER A 226 -7.81 -7.57 24.76
CA SER A 226 -6.84 -7.93 25.81
C SER A 226 -6.16 -6.75 26.49
N ASN A 227 -6.24 -5.55 25.93
CA ASN A 227 -5.57 -4.35 26.43
C ASN A 227 -6.43 -3.50 27.38
N ASN A 228 -7.74 -3.66 27.37
CA ASN A 228 -8.65 -2.79 28.11
C ASN A 228 -9.98 -3.45 28.51
N ASP A 229 -10.15 -4.74 28.25
CA ASP A 229 -11.37 -5.53 28.51
C ASP A 229 -12.66 -4.95 27.90
N LYS A 230 -12.54 -4.08 26.88
CA LYS A 230 -13.71 -3.52 26.20
C LYS A 230 -14.18 -4.43 25.07
N PRO A 231 -15.50 -4.45 24.81
CA PRO A 231 -16.04 -5.16 23.66
C PRO A 231 -15.63 -4.46 22.36
N TYR A 232 -15.26 -5.27 21.37
CA TYR A 232 -14.98 -4.85 20.01
C TYR A 232 -15.80 -5.71 19.07
N SER A 233 -16.64 -5.10 18.26
CA SER A 233 -17.48 -5.81 17.29
C SER A 233 -17.13 -5.41 15.87
N VAL A 234 -17.03 -6.39 14.99
CA VAL A 234 -16.81 -6.21 13.56
C VAL A 234 -17.81 -7.05 12.78
N LEU A 235 -18.52 -6.42 11.84
CA LEU A 235 -19.38 -7.12 10.89
C LEU A 235 -18.52 -7.51 9.68
N MET A 236 -18.24 -8.81 9.58
CA MET A 236 -17.52 -9.35 8.44
C MET A 236 -18.48 -9.63 7.28
N HIS A 237 -18.06 -9.29 6.08
CA HIS A 237 -18.75 -9.60 4.84
C HIS A 237 -17.93 -10.65 4.07
N ARG A 238 -18.48 -11.84 3.97
CA ARG A 238 -17.87 -13.01 3.33
C ARG A 238 -18.60 -13.31 2.05
N SER A 239 -17.89 -13.18 0.94
CA SER A 239 -18.41 -13.40 -0.41
C SER A 239 -17.86 -14.73 -0.95
N LEU A 240 -18.74 -15.64 -1.27
CA LEU A 240 -18.38 -16.86 -2.02
C LEU A 240 -18.94 -16.72 -3.42
N TYR A 241 -18.12 -16.67 -4.45
CA TYR A 241 -18.59 -16.55 -5.83
C TYR A 241 -17.94 -17.52 -6.78
N LYS A 242 -18.68 -17.87 -7.83
CA LYS A 242 -18.32 -18.88 -8.83
C LYS A 242 -17.22 -18.34 -9.73
N ALA A 243 -16.05 -18.98 -9.74
CA ALA A 243 -14.99 -18.65 -10.67
C ALA A 243 -15.42 -18.94 -12.13
N PRO A 244 -14.93 -18.17 -13.13
CA PRO A 244 -15.28 -18.38 -14.53
C PRO A 244 -14.97 -19.79 -15.02
N GLU A 245 -15.90 -20.39 -15.76
CA GLU A 245 -15.66 -21.69 -16.43
C GLU A 245 -14.73 -21.50 -17.63
N THR A 246 -15.01 -20.47 -18.44
CA THR A 246 -14.12 -20.08 -19.54
C THR A 246 -13.08 -19.10 -19.00
N LYS A 247 -11.84 -19.52 -18.96
CA LYS A 247 -10.73 -18.70 -18.46
C LYS A 247 -10.35 -17.61 -19.45
N MET A 248 -10.11 -16.40 -18.96
CA MET A 248 -9.48 -15.33 -19.75
C MET A 248 -8.04 -15.75 -20.11
N ARG A 249 -7.56 -15.38 -21.30
CA ARG A 249 -6.14 -15.49 -21.63
C ARG A 249 -5.34 -14.58 -20.71
N PRO A 250 -4.42 -15.10 -19.87
CA PRO A 250 -3.56 -14.28 -19.04
C PRO A 250 -2.64 -13.40 -19.90
N ARG A 251 -2.09 -12.34 -19.33
CA ARG A 251 -1.00 -11.55 -19.91
C ARG A 251 0.17 -11.51 -18.95
N LEU A 252 1.37 -11.75 -19.48
CA LEU A 252 2.59 -11.71 -18.67
C LEU A 252 2.84 -10.29 -18.16
N HIS A 253 3.26 -10.20 -16.91
CA HIS A 253 3.67 -8.95 -16.28
C HIS A 253 5.07 -8.54 -16.77
N ASP A 254 5.26 -7.25 -16.93
CA ASP A 254 6.57 -6.62 -17.09
C ASP A 254 6.74 -5.51 -16.06
N LYS A 255 7.82 -5.54 -15.29
CA LYS A 255 8.09 -4.58 -14.21
C LYS A 255 8.23 -3.13 -14.68
N ARG A 256 8.37 -2.90 -15.99
CA ARG A 256 8.43 -1.58 -16.62
C ARG A 256 7.04 -0.96 -16.83
N VAL A 257 5.96 -1.71 -16.52
CA VAL A 257 4.56 -1.23 -16.61
C VAL A 257 3.84 -1.60 -15.32
N GLY A 258 3.20 -0.63 -14.69
CA GLY A 258 2.66 -0.72 -13.34
C GLY A 258 1.30 -1.42 -13.24
N PHE A 259 1.24 -2.74 -13.39
CA PHE A 259 0.03 -3.52 -13.14
C PHE A 259 0.13 -4.36 -11.87
N PHE A 260 -0.96 -4.48 -11.12
CA PHE A 260 -1.10 -5.54 -10.12
C PHE A 260 -0.97 -6.90 -10.77
N MET A 261 -0.46 -7.88 -10.02
CA MET A 261 -0.10 -9.18 -10.59
C MET A 261 -0.30 -10.33 -9.61
N THR A 262 -0.30 -11.53 -10.16
CA THR A 262 -0.23 -12.80 -9.42
C THR A 262 1.01 -13.56 -9.84
N ASP A 263 1.85 -13.94 -8.87
CA ASP A 263 3.09 -14.66 -9.10
C ASP A 263 2.84 -16.17 -9.23
N GLN A 264 3.61 -16.83 -10.10
CA GLN A 264 3.54 -18.26 -10.35
C GLN A 264 4.95 -18.84 -10.51
N LYS A 265 5.17 -20.01 -9.89
CA LYS A 265 6.31 -20.90 -10.17
C LYS A 265 5.87 -21.94 -11.21
N VAL A 266 6.56 -21.98 -12.32
CA VAL A 266 6.21 -22.84 -13.47
C VAL A 266 7.16 -24.03 -13.51
N TYR A 267 6.56 -25.21 -13.45
CA TYR A 267 7.26 -26.48 -13.58
C TYR A 267 7.10 -26.99 -15.01
N SER A 268 8.19 -27.29 -15.67
CA SER A 268 8.21 -27.82 -17.04
C SER A 268 9.40 -28.75 -17.25
N SER A 269 9.20 -29.81 -18.01
CA SER A 269 10.28 -30.66 -18.47
C SER A 269 11.15 -30.05 -19.57
N ASP A 270 10.71 -28.91 -20.14
CA ASP A 270 11.47 -28.19 -21.16
C ASP A 270 12.50 -27.23 -20.56
N ALA A 271 12.54 -27.05 -19.24
CA ALA A 271 13.39 -26.12 -18.55
C ALA A 271 14.29 -26.82 -17.52
N ASP A 272 15.56 -26.45 -17.46
CA ASP A 272 16.53 -27.00 -16.49
C ASP A 272 16.37 -26.43 -15.07
N ARG A 273 15.37 -25.57 -14.87
CA ARG A 273 15.04 -24.94 -13.60
C ARG A 273 13.54 -24.66 -13.48
N ILE A 274 13.11 -24.38 -12.27
CA ILE A 274 11.76 -23.84 -12.03
C ILE A 274 11.75 -22.39 -12.47
N ASP A 275 10.89 -22.05 -13.43
CA ASP A 275 10.71 -20.68 -13.88
C ASP A 275 9.74 -19.92 -12.97
N GLU A 276 9.97 -18.64 -12.83
CA GLU A 276 9.06 -17.71 -12.15
C GLU A 276 8.45 -16.76 -13.18
N ARG A 277 7.14 -16.58 -13.10
CA ARG A 277 6.42 -15.61 -13.92
C ARG A 277 5.35 -14.94 -13.11
N SER A 278 4.92 -13.76 -13.56
CA SER A 278 3.76 -13.06 -13.01
C SER A 278 2.77 -12.76 -14.13
N ILE A 279 1.48 -12.77 -13.79
CA ILE A 279 0.39 -12.43 -14.72
C ILE A 279 -0.32 -11.19 -14.19
N ILE A 280 -0.63 -10.22 -15.08
CA ILE A 280 -1.27 -8.97 -14.68
C ILE A 280 -2.75 -9.15 -14.34
N HIS A 281 -3.25 -8.26 -13.48
CA HIS A 281 -4.67 -8.13 -13.21
C HIS A 281 -5.30 -7.18 -14.22
N ARG A 282 -6.35 -7.61 -14.92
CA ARG A 282 -7.07 -6.79 -15.90
C ARG A 282 -8.49 -7.31 -16.15
N TRP A 283 -9.36 -6.46 -16.64
CA TRP A 283 -10.67 -6.86 -17.12
C TRP A 283 -10.57 -7.64 -18.43
N ARG A 284 -11.50 -8.56 -18.67
CA ARG A 284 -11.66 -9.20 -19.97
C ARG A 284 -12.32 -8.23 -20.93
N LEU A 285 -11.55 -7.71 -21.87
CA LEU A 285 -12.06 -6.87 -22.96
C LEU A 285 -11.78 -7.58 -24.28
N GLU A 286 -12.85 -7.91 -24.99
CA GLU A 286 -12.83 -8.56 -26.29
C GLU A 286 -13.82 -7.84 -27.21
N PRO A 287 -13.49 -7.59 -28.51
CA PRO A 287 -14.45 -7.08 -29.48
C PRO A 287 -15.62 -8.06 -29.65
N LYS A 288 -16.72 -7.59 -30.13
CA LYS A 288 -17.77 -8.50 -30.65
C LYS A 288 -17.20 -9.25 -31.87
N GLU A 289 -17.70 -10.45 -32.13
CA GLU A 289 -17.18 -11.29 -33.21
C GLU A 289 -17.26 -10.58 -34.58
N GLU A 290 -18.37 -9.88 -34.85
CA GLU A 290 -18.60 -9.10 -36.07
C GLU A 290 -17.66 -7.89 -36.21
N ASP A 291 -17.08 -7.39 -35.11
CA ASP A 291 -16.19 -6.21 -35.11
C ASP A 291 -14.70 -6.58 -35.05
N LEU A 292 -14.35 -7.86 -34.96
CA LEU A 292 -12.98 -8.31 -34.80
C LEU A 292 -12.06 -7.85 -35.95
N GLN A 293 -12.56 -7.88 -37.20
CA GLN A 293 -11.82 -7.43 -38.36
C GLN A 293 -11.58 -5.93 -38.33
N LYS A 294 -12.60 -5.12 -37.98
CA LYS A 294 -12.49 -3.67 -37.82
C LYS A 294 -11.47 -3.31 -36.74
N TYR A 295 -11.53 -4.01 -35.59
CA TYR A 295 -10.58 -3.81 -34.51
C TYR A 295 -9.14 -3.99 -34.99
N PHE A 296 -8.82 -5.08 -35.68
CA PHE A 296 -7.49 -5.32 -36.21
C PHE A 296 -7.12 -4.47 -37.42
N ALA A 297 -8.09 -3.81 -38.06
CA ALA A 297 -7.88 -2.76 -39.05
C ALA A 297 -7.57 -1.39 -38.42
N GLY A 298 -7.68 -1.26 -37.11
CA GLY A 298 -7.38 -0.04 -36.36
C GLY A 298 -8.61 0.86 -36.09
N GLU A 299 -9.83 0.39 -36.39
CA GLU A 299 -11.05 1.10 -36.05
C GLU A 299 -11.39 0.92 -34.56
N LEU A 300 -11.98 1.96 -33.96
CA LEU A 300 -12.48 1.87 -32.57
C LEU A 300 -13.79 1.09 -32.52
N VAL A 301 -13.82 0.02 -31.74
CA VAL A 301 -14.99 -0.83 -31.55
C VAL A 301 -15.46 -0.84 -30.09
N GLU A 302 -16.72 -1.20 -29.87
CA GLU A 302 -17.21 -1.44 -28.52
C GLU A 302 -16.80 -2.82 -28.03
N PRO A 303 -16.48 -3.01 -26.74
CA PRO A 303 -16.23 -4.32 -26.19
C PRO A 303 -17.54 -5.15 -26.14
N GLN A 304 -17.39 -6.47 -26.22
CA GLN A 304 -18.50 -7.41 -26.03
C GLN A 304 -19.20 -7.18 -24.68
N LYS A 305 -18.42 -6.86 -23.64
CA LYS A 305 -18.91 -6.54 -22.29
C LYS A 305 -18.22 -5.30 -21.77
N PRO A 306 -18.93 -4.16 -21.63
CA PRO A 306 -18.36 -2.96 -21.03
C PRO A 306 -18.15 -3.14 -19.53
N ILE A 307 -17.27 -2.32 -18.95
CA ILE A 307 -17.05 -2.16 -17.51
C ILE A 307 -18.07 -1.13 -17.02
N VAL A 308 -19.04 -1.54 -16.21
CA VAL A 308 -20.12 -0.66 -15.75
C VAL A 308 -19.95 -0.40 -14.25
N PHE A 309 -19.80 0.87 -13.86
CA PHE A 309 -19.82 1.29 -12.47
C PHE A 309 -21.13 1.91 -12.09
N TYR A 310 -21.67 1.50 -10.96
CA TYR A 310 -22.89 2.05 -10.37
C TYR A 310 -22.51 3.01 -9.23
N VAL A 311 -22.94 4.27 -9.34
CA VAL A 311 -22.64 5.31 -8.35
C VAL A 311 -23.75 5.36 -7.31
N ASP A 312 -23.34 5.29 -6.03
CA ASP A 312 -24.24 5.29 -4.88
C ASP A 312 -25.05 6.60 -4.83
N SER A 313 -26.35 6.47 -4.59
CA SER A 313 -27.25 7.60 -4.40
C SER A 313 -26.97 8.39 -3.10
N ALA A 314 -26.18 7.84 -2.18
CA ALA A 314 -25.75 8.53 -0.98
C ALA A 314 -24.70 9.64 -1.24
N PHE A 315 -24.06 9.67 -2.41
CA PHE A 315 -23.22 10.82 -2.77
C PHE A 315 -24.02 12.12 -2.76
N PRO A 316 -23.50 13.18 -2.12
CA PRO A 316 -24.09 14.52 -2.25
C PRO A 316 -24.21 14.93 -3.72
N GLU A 317 -25.36 15.54 -4.07
CA GLU A 317 -25.72 15.90 -5.45
C GLU A 317 -24.63 16.72 -6.15
N LYS A 318 -24.05 17.68 -5.42
CA LYS A 318 -23.02 18.60 -5.92
C LYS A 318 -21.72 17.91 -6.37
N TRP A 319 -21.48 16.67 -5.95
CA TRP A 319 -20.25 15.90 -6.29
C TRP A 319 -20.52 14.75 -7.27
N ARG A 320 -21.77 14.30 -7.39
CA ARG A 320 -22.12 13.09 -8.15
C ARG A 320 -21.74 13.18 -9.62
N SER A 321 -21.93 14.35 -10.25
CA SER A 321 -21.55 14.57 -11.64
C SER A 321 -20.03 14.48 -11.83
N THR A 322 -19.26 15.02 -10.91
CA THR A 322 -17.80 15.00 -10.95
C THR A 322 -17.24 13.61 -10.77
N VAL A 323 -17.79 12.83 -9.82
CA VAL A 323 -17.43 11.41 -9.64
C VAL A 323 -17.72 10.61 -10.92
N LYS A 324 -18.90 10.78 -11.52
CA LYS A 324 -19.24 10.12 -12.81
C LYS A 324 -18.24 10.50 -13.92
N GLN A 325 -17.86 11.77 -13.99
CA GLN A 325 -16.91 12.22 -15.01
C GLN A 325 -15.53 11.60 -14.82
N GLY A 326 -15.02 11.55 -13.55
CA GLY A 326 -13.73 10.89 -13.26
C GLY A 326 -13.72 9.41 -13.63
N ILE A 327 -14.86 8.72 -13.54
CA ILE A 327 -15.00 7.33 -14.01
C ILE A 327 -14.91 7.26 -15.55
N LEU A 328 -15.62 8.15 -16.25
CA LEU A 328 -15.72 8.15 -17.72
C LEU A 328 -14.44 8.60 -18.41
N ASP A 329 -13.58 9.36 -17.73
CA ASP A 329 -12.32 9.88 -18.27
C ASP A 329 -11.43 8.76 -18.83
N TRP A 330 -11.47 7.56 -18.26
CA TRP A 330 -10.69 6.40 -18.71
C TRP A 330 -11.02 5.90 -20.10
N ASN A 331 -12.18 6.27 -20.68
CA ASN A 331 -12.47 5.92 -22.07
C ASN A 331 -11.42 6.46 -23.04
N THR A 332 -10.84 7.63 -22.77
CA THR A 332 -9.75 8.21 -23.58
C THR A 332 -8.52 7.26 -23.63
N ALA A 333 -8.21 6.61 -22.51
CA ALA A 333 -7.10 5.65 -22.47
C ALA A 333 -7.44 4.35 -23.23
N PHE A 334 -8.70 3.90 -23.17
CA PHE A 334 -9.13 2.71 -23.92
C PHE A 334 -9.18 2.90 -25.41
N GLU A 335 -9.33 4.13 -25.92
CA GLU A 335 -9.19 4.42 -27.37
C GLU A 335 -7.79 4.04 -27.87
N ALA A 336 -6.73 4.26 -27.09
CA ALA A 336 -5.39 3.80 -27.42
C ALA A 336 -5.27 2.28 -27.48
N ALA A 337 -6.14 1.56 -26.74
CA ALA A 337 -6.26 0.11 -26.81
C ALA A 337 -7.16 -0.40 -27.95
N GLY A 338 -7.78 0.50 -28.73
CA GLY A 338 -8.66 0.17 -29.87
C GLY A 338 -10.14 0.03 -29.49
N PHE A 339 -10.54 0.47 -28.30
CA PHE A 339 -11.92 0.37 -27.85
C PHE A 339 -12.53 1.74 -27.56
N LYS A 340 -13.85 1.87 -27.78
CA LYS A 340 -14.69 3.00 -27.36
C LYS A 340 -15.79 2.53 -26.42
N ASN A 341 -16.31 3.44 -25.58
CA ASN A 341 -17.42 3.16 -24.66
C ASN A 341 -17.16 1.97 -23.70
N VAL A 342 -15.91 1.77 -23.31
CA VAL A 342 -15.48 0.66 -22.43
C VAL A 342 -16.03 0.85 -21.03
N VAL A 343 -15.81 2.04 -20.47
CA VAL A 343 -16.25 2.38 -19.12
C VAL A 343 -17.57 3.11 -19.19
N GLN A 344 -18.56 2.56 -18.51
CA GLN A 344 -19.89 3.15 -18.42
C GLN A 344 -20.23 3.43 -16.97
N VAL A 345 -21.04 4.46 -16.74
CA VAL A 345 -21.49 4.85 -15.41
C VAL A 345 -22.99 4.89 -15.34
N ARG A 346 -23.56 4.40 -14.24
CA ARG A 346 -24.99 4.40 -13.95
C ARG A 346 -25.24 4.82 -12.51
N ASP A 347 -26.40 5.38 -12.24
CA ASP A 347 -26.85 5.54 -10.85
C ASP A 347 -27.39 4.22 -10.30
N TYR A 348 -27.39 4.08 -8.97
CA TYR A 348 -28.13 3.00 -8.32
C TYR A 348 -29.60 3.05 -8.78
N PRO A 349 -30.14 1.94 -9.30
CA PRO A 349 -31.54 1.89 -9.72
C PRO A 349 -32.49 2.18 -8.55
N LYS A 350 -33.38 3.13 -8.72
CA LYS A 350 -34.35 3.51 -7.66
C LYS A 350 -35.47 2.49 -7.46
N ASN A 351 -35.85 1.78 -8.50
CA ASN A 351 -37.04 0.93 -8.51
C ASN A 351 -36.76 -0.49 -9.04
N ASP A 352 -35.54 -0.96 -8.95
CA ASP A 352 -35.17 -2.34 -9.31
C ASP A 352 -34.97 -3.17 -8.05
N PRO A 353 -35.91 -4.02 -7.67
CA PRO A 353 -35.77 -4.86 -6.48
C PRO A 353 -34.71 -5.97 -6.64
N THR A 354 -34.17 -6.16 -7.85
CA THR A 354 -33.16 -7.16 -8.13
C THR A 354 -31.74 -6.58 -8.02
N PHE A 355 -31.59 -5.26 -7.96
CA PHE A 355 -30.31 -4.60 -7.76
C PHE A 355 -29.89 -4.67 -6.29
N ASP A 356 -28.67 -5.09 -6.06
CA ASP A 356 -28.05 -5.08 -4.73
C ASP A 356 -26.56 -4.74 -4.90
N PRO A 357 -26.03 -3.72 -4.22
CA PRO A 357 -24.63 -3.34 -4.33
C PRO A 357 -23.65 -4.40 -3.77
N ASP A 358 -24.15 -5.42 -3.10
CA ASP A 358 -23.37 -6.57 -2.66
C ASP A 358 -23.34 -7.71 -3.69
N ASP A 359 -24.14 -7.63 -4.77
CA ASP A 359 -24.11 -8.62 -5.85
C ASP A 359 -22.89 -8.39 -6.76
N MET A 360 -22.04 -9.40 -6.87
CA MET A 360 -20.80 -9.40 -7.65
C MET A 360 -21.01 -9.16 -9.17
N ARG A 361 -22.24 -9.12 -9.66
CA ARG A 361 -22.54 -8.70 -11.04
C ARG A 361 -22.37 -7.20 -11.25
N TYR A 362 -22.35 -6.40 -10.17
CA TYR A 362 -22.27 -4.96 -10.20
C TYR A 362 -20.98 -4.47 -9.56
N SER A 363 -20.25 -3.63 -10.25
CA SER A 363 -19.14 -2.85 -9.68
C SER A 363 -19.71 -1.51 -9.18
N CYS A 364 -19.44 -1.17 -7.92
CA CYS A 364 -20.09 -0.05 -7.26
C CYS A 364 -19.09 0.97 -6.73
N VAL A 365 -19.40 2.24 -6.94
CA VAL A 365 -18.74 3.35 -6.23
C VAL A 365 -19.60 3.71 -5.03
N LYS A 366 -19.17 3.23 -3.85
CA LYS A 366 -19.93 3.26 -2.59
C LYS A 366 -19.51 4.46 -1.74
N TYR A 367 -20.47 5.13 -1.12
CA TYR A 367 -20.21 6.23 -0.20
C TYR A 367 -20.29 5.75 1.25
N ALA A 368 -19.21 5.89 1.99
CA ALA A 368 -19.13 5.44 3.38
C ALA A 368 -18.91 6.62 4.33
N VAL A 369 -19.84 6.85 5.25
CA VAL A 369 -19.71 7.90 6.27
C VAL A 369 -18.86 7.40 7.42
N THR A 370 -17.60 7.83 7.46
CA THR A 370 -16.60 7.46 8.48
C THR A 370 -15.63 8.62 8.71
N GLU A 371 -14.93 8.60 9.85
CA GLU A 371 -13.86 9.55 10.16
C GLU A 371 -12.59 9.32 9.30
N THR A 372 -12.48 8.17 8.67
CA THR A 372 -11.32 7.80 7.86
C THR A 372 -11.21 8.72 6.65
N ALA A 373 -10.04 9.37 6.52
CA ALA A 373 -9.74 10.26 5.41
C ALA A 373 -9.03 9.48 4.30
N ASN A 374 -9.77 8.69 3.54
CA ASN A 374 -9.23 7.83 2.48
C ASN A 374 -10.27 7.54 1.39
N ALA A 375 -9.85 6.85 0.32
CA ALA A 375 -10.68 6.12 -0.63
C ALA A 375 -10.00 4.78 -0.94
N MET A 376 -10.71 3.79 -1.46
CA MET A 376 -10.18 2.46 -1.75
C MET A 376 -10.87 1.88 -2.99
N GLY A 377 -10.08 1.25 -3.87
CA GLY A 377 -10.56 0.55 -5.06
C GLY A 377 -10.31 -0.97 -5.04
N PRO A 378 -10.94 -1.77 -4.13
CA PRO A 378 -10.71 -3.20 -4.06
C PRO A 378 -11.23 -3.93 -5.31
N SER A 379 -10.41 -4.85 -5.85
CA SER A 379 -10.75 -5.70 -6.97
C SER A 379 -10.83 -7.17 -6.55
N TYR A 380 -11.76 -7.90 -7.17
CA TYR A 380 -11.89 -9.34 -7.01
C TYR A 380 -11.35 -10.03 -8.26
N VAL A 381 -10.24 -10.73 -8.11
CA VAL A 381 -9.45 -11.26 -9.22
C VAL A 381 -9.48 -12.79 -9.22
N ASP A 382 -9.63 -13.38 -10.39
CA ASP A 382 -9.39 -14.81 -10.60
C ASP A 382 -7.87 -15.07 -10.62
N PRO A 383 -7.28 -15.70 -9.59
CA PRO A 383 -5.84 -15.89 -9.51
C PRO A 383 -5.27 -16.84 -10.55
N ARG A 384 -6.15 -17.55 -11.31
CA ARG A 384 -5.74 -18.44 -12.38
C ARG A 384 -5.34 -17.69 -13.65
N THR A 385 -5.90 -16.48 -13.86
CA THR A 385 -5.79 -15.73 -15.11
C THR A 385 -5.49 -14.25 -14.94
N GLY A 386 -5.61 -13.72 -13.73
CA GLY A 386 -5.56 -12.27 -13.49
C GLY A 386 -6.83 -11.53 -13.92
N GLU A 387 -7.93 -12.23 -14.27
CA GLU A 387 -9.18 -11.59 -14.68
C GLU A 387 -9.83 -10.86 -13.50
N ILE A 388 -10.03 -9.55 -13.63
CA ILE A 388 -10.83 -8.79 -12.66
C ILE A 388 -12.30 -9.11 -12.90
N MET A 389 -12.95 -9.69 -11.90
CA MET A 389 -14.33 -10.15 -11.97
C MET A 389 -15.33 -9.05 -11.67
N THR A 390 -14.99 -8.25 -10.70
CA THR A 390 -15.70 -7.04 -10.25
C THR A 390 -14.72 -6.19 -9.44
N ALA A 391 -15.01 -4.91 -9.33
CA ALA A 391 -14.25 -3.99 -8.49
C ALA A 391 -15.20 -2.96 -7.89
N ASP A 392 -14.96 -2.62 -6.63
CA ASP A 392 -15.68 -1.55 -5.95
C ASP A 392 -14.74 -0.36 -5.73
N VAL A 393 -15.27 0.83 -5.61
CA VAL A 393 -14.61 1.98 -5.00
C VAL A 393 -15.35 2.31 -3.71
N ILE A 394 -14.65 2.38 -2.60
CA ILE A 394 -15.20 2.81 -1.32
C ILE A 394 -14.73 4.24 -1.08
N TRP A 395 -15.64 5.19 -1.19
CA TRP A 395 -15.39 6.60 -0.94
C TRP A 395 -15.73 6.94 0.51
N TYR A 396 -14.74 7.26 1.33
CA TYR A 396 -14.96 7.68 2.71
C TYR A 396 -15.28 9.17 2.77
N HIS A 397 -16.28 9.53 3.57
CA HIS A 397 -16.74 10.93 3.68
C HIS A 397 -15.59 11.88 4.00
N ASN A 398 -14.74 11.50 4.94
CA ASN A 398 -13.69 12.41 5.46
C ASN A 398 -12.49 12.58 4.52
N VAL A 399 -12.45 11.93 3.35
CA VAL A 399 -11.47 12.27 2.30
C VAL A 399 -11.56 13.74 1.88
N ILE A 400 -12.72 14.35 2.08
CA ILE A 400 -12.96 15.76 1.76
C ILE A 400 -12.07 16.68 2.61
N SER A 401 -11.93 16.40 3.91
CA SER A 401 -11.06 17.18 4.79
C SER A 401 -9.61 17.09 4.35
N LEU A 402 -9.21 15.94 3.86
CA LEU A 402 -7.89 15.69 3.33
C LEU A 402 -7.62 16.51 2.06
N LEU A 403 -8.55 16.42 1.09
CA LEU A 403 -8.46 17.19 -0.15
C LEU A 403 -8.41 18.70 0.12
N HIS A 404 -9.22 19.16 1.08
CA HIS A 404 -9.21 20.52 1.54
C HIS A 404 -7.83 20.93 2.10
N ASN A 405 -7.30 20.16 3.04
CA ASN A 405 -6.03 20.46 3.70
C ASN A 405 -4.87 20.49 2.70
N TRP A 406 -4.79 19.50 1.80
CA TRP A 406 -3.77 19.50 0.75
C TRP A 406 -3.88 20.69 -0.19
N ARG A 407 -5.08 20.95 -0.67
CA ARG A 407 -5.31 22.07 -1.56
C ARG A 407 -4.90 23.39 -0.90
N PHE A 408 -5.25 23.59 0.38
CA PHE A 408 -4.86 24.76 1.14
C PHE A 408 -3.34 24.88 1.28
N VAL A 409 -2.65 23.88 1.87
CA VAL A 409 -1.22 24.00 2.18
C VAL A 409 -0.33 23.99 0.93
N GLN A 410 -0.79 23.44 -0.18
CA GLN A 410 -0.04 23.36 -1.41
C GLN A 410 -0.29 24.53 -2.36
N THR A 411 -1.45 25.19 -2.29
CA THR A 411 -1.79 26.20 -3.29
C THR A 411 -2.29 27.55 -2.74
N ALA A 412 -2.57 27.69 -1.45
CA ALA A 412 -3.13 28.95 -0.93
C ALA A 412 -2.21 30.19 -1.11
N ALA A 413 -0.92 30.00 -1.31
CA ALA A 413 -0.02 31.09 -1.67
C ALA A 413 -0.29 31.70 -3.04
N VAL A 414 -0.95 30.96 -3.94
CA VAL A 414 -1.15 31.32 -5.37
C VAL A 414 -2.59 31.26 -5.82
N ASP A 415 -3.50 30.65 -5.06
CA ASP A 415 -4.92 30.49 -5.40
C ASP A 415 -5.82 31.02 -4.27
N ALA A 416 -6.32 32.23 -4.44
CA ALA A 416 -7.18 32.88 -3.45
C ALA A 416 -8.52 32.15 -3.22
N ARG A 417 -8.96 31.26 -4.14
CA ARG A 417 -10.18 30.45 -3.97
C ARG A 417 -10.07 29.49 -2.79
N THR A 418 -8.85 29.18 -2.36
CA THR A 418 -8.58 28.28 -1.23
C THR A 418 -8.52 28.96 0.15
N HIS A 419 -8.73 30.29 0.23
CA HIS A 419 -8.72 31.04 1.49
C HIS A 419 -10.05 30.95 2.26
N LYS A 420 -10.67 29.78 2.29
CA LYS A 420 -12.00 29.54 2.88
C LYS A 420 -12.00 28.22 3.64
N LYS A 421 -12.74 28.18 4.75
CA LYS A 421 -12.98 26.95 5.52
C LYS A 421 -13.79 25.90 4.71
N THR A 422 -14.64 26.36 3.81
CA THR A 422 -15.35 25.50 2.86
C THR A 422 -15.10 26.05 1.47
N PHE A 423 -14.48 25.26 0.61
CA PHE A 423 -14.22 25.66 -0.77
C PHE A 423 -15.50 25.72 -1.59
N ASP A 424 -15.48 26.58 -2.61
CA ASP A 424 -16.51 26.56 -3.64
C ASP A 424 -16.48 25.21 -4.38
N ASP A 425 -17.62 24.81 -4.90
CA ASP A 425 -17.79 23.47 -5.47
C ASP A 425 -16.85 23.18 -6.65
N ASP A 426 -16.49 24.19 -7.45
CA ASP A 426 -15.53 24.05 -8.56
C ASP A 426 -14.14 23.63 -8.06
N VAL A 427 -13.65 24.28 -6.99
CA VAL A 427 -12.32 23.97 -6.40
C VAL A 427 -12.28 22.57 -5.80
N MET A 428 -13.34 22.19 -5.08
CA MET A 428 -13.43 20.84 -4.50
C MET A 428 -13.58 19.78 -5.59
N ASN A 429 -14.39 20.06 -6.61
CA ASN A 429 -14.62 19.15 -7.72
C ASN A 429 -13.35 18.87 -8.55
N GLU A 430 -12.45 19.86 -8.72
CA GLU A 430 -11.14 19.60 -9.33
C GLU A 430 -10.39 18.47 -8.60
N SER A 431 -10.31 18.53 -7.27
CA SER A 431 -9.62 17.52 -6.45
C SER A 431 -10.37 16.19 -6.41
N MET A 432 -11.69 16.21 -6.33
CA MET A 432 -12.52 14.99 -6.31
C MET A 432 -12.45 14.22 -7.63
N ARG A 433 -12.43 14.92 -8.77
CA ARG A 433 -12.27 14.28 -10.08
C ARG A 433 -10.95 13.53 -10.16
N TYR A 434 -9.85 14.16 -9.76
CA TYR A 434 -8.54 13.53 -9.72
C TYR A 434 -8.55 12.24 -8.89
N VAL A 435 -9.03 12.30 -7.62
CA VAL A 435 -9.06 11.13 -6.76
C VAL A 435 -9.96 10.04 -7.33
N THR A 436 -11.12 10.41 -7.87
CA THR A 436 -12.01 9.42 -8.51
C THR A 436 -11.31 8.71 -9.68
N SER A 437 -10.67 9.47 -10.56
CA SER A 437 -9.94 8.89 -11.71
C SER A 437 -8.80 7.99 -11.23
N HIS A 438 -8.08 8.38 -10.17
CA HIS A 438 -7.03 7.59 -9.54
C HIS A 438 -7.55 6.25 -9.00
N GLU A 439 -8.64 6.25 -8.20
CA GLU A 439 -9.22 5.02 -7.65
C GLU A 439 -9.76 4.10 -8.75
N ILE A 440 -10.35 4.66 -9.81
CA ILE A 440 -10.75 3.87 -10.97
C ILE A 440 -9.54 3.24 -11.65
N GLY A 441 -8.40 3.93 -11.75
CA GLY A 441 -7.14 3.35 -12.25
C GLY A 441 -6.76 2.05 -11.52
N HIS A 442 -6.87 2.01 -10.20
CA HIS A 442 -6.66 0.78 -9.43
C HIS A 442 -7.66 -0.32 -9.80
N THR A 443 -8.91 0.03 -9.99
CA THR A 443 -9.93 -0.97 -10.42
C THR A 443 -9.70 -1.48 -11.85
N LEU A 444 -8.88 -0.79 -12.63
CA LEU A 444 -8.43 -1.23 -13.96
C LEU A 444 -7.12 -2.03 -13.92
N GLY A 445 -6.57 -2.27 -12.74
CA GLY A 445 -5.38 -3.09 -12.52
C GLY A 445 -4.08 -2.28 -12.39
N LEU A 446 -4.11 -0.95 -12.41
CA LEU A 446 -2.91 -0.11 -12.33
C LEU A 446 -2.42 0.05 -10.89
N MET A 447 -1.11 -0.04 -10.69
CA MET A 447 -0.41 0.26 -9.46
C MET A 447 -0.04 1.75 -9.40
N HIS A 448 0.35 2.23 -8.21
CA HIS A 448 0.94 3.55 -8.08
C HIS A 448 2.22 3.70 -8.91
N ASN A 449 2.31 4.80 -9.65
CA ASN A 449 3.52 5.21 -10.38
C ASN A 449 4.14 6.45 -9.73
N MET A 450 4.83 6.27 -8.59
CA MET A 450 5.45 7.37 -7.83
C MET A 450 6.68 7.98 -8.51
N GLY A 451 7.13 7.40 -9.62
CA GLY A 451 8.21 7.95 -10.44
C GLY A 451 7.74 8.92 -11.51
N ALA A 452 6.43 9.01 -11.76
CA ALA A 452 5.92 9.74 -12.91
C ALA A 452 6.24 11.25 -12.84
N SER A 453 5.95 11.92 -11.72
CA SER A 453 6.20 13.38 -11.55
C SER A 453 7.69 13.74 -11.62
N TYR A 454 8.58 12.81 -11.28
CA TYR A 454 10.02 13.04 -11.39
C TYR A 454 10.50 13.24 -12.84
N SER A 455 9.74 12.81 -13.83
CA SER A 455 10.04 13.03 -15.24
C SER A 455 10.00 14.50 -15.65
N PHE A 456 9.35 15.37 -14.88
CA PHE A 456 9.15 16.76 -15.23
C PHE A 456 10.26 17.67 -14.68
N PRO A 457 10.90 18.51 -15.53
CA PRO A 457 11.77 19.56 -15.02
C PRO A 457 10.96 20.51 -14.12
N VAL A 458 11.52 20.86 -12.95
CA VAL A 458 10.85 21.73 -11.95
C VAL A 458 10.35 23.03 -12.57
N ASP A 459 11.13 23.67 -13.46
CA ASP A 459 10.72 24.94 -14.07
C ASP A 459 9.54 24.79 -15.04
N SER A 460 9.37 23.61 -15.63
CA SER A 460 8.24 23.33 -16.51
C SER A 460 6.91 23.38 -15.78
N LEU A 461 6.90 23.08 -14.48
CA LEU A 461 5.70 23.17 -13.65
C LEU A 461 5.27 24.62 -13.35
N ARG A 462 6.08 25.61 -13.77
CA ARG A 462 5.75 27.04 -13.76
C ARG A 462 5.44 27.59 -15.19
N SER A 463 5.40 26.71 -16.18
CA SER A 463 5.06 27.07 -17.56
C SER A 463 3.56 26.87 -17.84
N PRO A 464 2.82 27.90 -18.28
CA PRO A 464 1.42 27.76 -18.67
C PRO A 464 1.19 26.71 -19.76
N SER A 465 1.95 26.75 -20.85
CA SER A 465 1.79 25.83 -21.98
C SER A 465 2.10 24.38 -21.57
N PHE A 466 3.09 24.17 -20.70
CA PHE A 466 3.44 22.84 -20.21
C PHE A 466 2.36 22.27 -19.29
N THR A 467 1.96 23.03 -18.26
CA THR A 467 1.00 22.56 -17.28
C THR A 467 -0.42 22.44 -17.82
N GLN A 468 -0.80 23.24 -18.82
CA GLN A 468 -2.06 23.05 -19.53
C GLN A 468 -2.11 21.75 -20.33
N LYS A 469 -0.96 21.30 -20.85
CA LYS A 469 -0.85 20.05 -21.62
C LYS A 469 -0.70 18.81 -20.74
N TYR A 470 0.12 18.90 -19.68
CA TYR A 470 0.56 17.73 -18.92
C TYR A 470 0.13 17.75 -17.44
N GLY A 471 -0.40 18.85 -16.94
CA GLY A 471 -0.70 18.99 -15.50
C GLY A 471 0.57 18.92 -14.65
N THR A 472 0.48 18.22 -13.51
CA THR A 472 1.60 18.05 -12.56
C THR A 472 2.39 16.75 -12.76
N THR A 473 1.89 15.79 -13.55
CA THR A 473 2.46 14.45 -13.70
C THR A 473 2.02 13.81 -15.02
N PRO A 474 2.81 12.92 -15.63
CA PRO A 474 2.39 12.12 -16.79
C PRO A 474 1.53 10.90 -16.42
N SER A 475 1.30 10.61 -15.12
CA SER A 475 0.40 9.55 -14.67
C SER A 475 -0.41 10.01 -13.46
N ILE A 476 -1.74 9.82 -13.51
CA ILE A 476 -2.61 10.10 -12.35
C ILE A 476 -2.49 9.02 -11.25
N MET A 477 -1.79 7.94 -11.53
CA MET A 477 -1.44 6.94 -10.51
C MET A 477 -0.28 7.38 -9.62
N ASP A 478 0.26 8.57 -9.82
CA ASP A 478 1.17 9.29 -8.95
C ASP A 478 0.40 10.13 -7.92
N TYR A 479 1.04 10.45 -6.79
CA TYR A 479 0.50 11.38 -5.79
C TYR A 479 0.91 12.84 -6.04
N ALA A 480 1.08 13.24 -7.28
CA ALA A 480 1.40 14.60 -7.71
C ALA A 480 0.17 15.54 -7.64
N ARG A 481 -0.41 15.66 -6.46
CA ARG A 481 -1.78 16.16 -6.16
C ARG A 481 -2.05 17.59 -6.58
N ASN A 482 -1.18 18.53 -6.17
CA ASN A 482 -1.31 19.95 -6.51
C ASN A 482 0.06 20.55 -6.78
N ASN A 483 0.11 21.54 -7.67
CA ASN A 483 1.32 22.22 -8.08
C ASN A 483 1.82 23.17 -7.00
N PHE A 484 2.50 22.66 -5.99
CA PHE A 484 3.11 23.48 -4.93
C PHE A 484 4.37 24.23 -5.38
N ILE A 485 4.80 24.03 -6.63
CA ILE A 485 5.95 24.73 -7.25
C ILE A 485 5.53 26.09 -7.81
N ALA A 486 4.27 26.22 -8.26
CA ALA A 486 3.74 27.49 -8.76
C ALA A 486 3.94 28.63 -7.74
N GLN A 487 4.32 29.80 -8.22
CA GLN A 487 4.60 30.97 -7.40
C GLN A 487 3.56 32.07 -7.66
N PRO A 488 3.40 33.08 -6.79
CA PRO A 488 2.50 34.21 -7.05
C PRO A 488 2.70 34.79 -8.44
N GLY A 489 1.59 34.99 -9.18
CA GLY A 489 1.57 35.43 -10.57
C GLY A 489 1.60 34.31 -11.62
N ASP A 490 1.85 33.05 -11.22
CA ASP A 490 1.88 31.93 -12.16
C ASP A 490 0.47 31.53 -12.60
N VAL A 491 -0.50 31.53 -11.68
CA VAL A 491 -1.90 31.20 -11.98
C VAL A 491 -2.51 32.20 -12.93
N GLU A 492 -2.26 33.48 -12.72
CA GLU A 492 -2.72 34.56 -13.58
C GLU A 492 -2.15 34.46 -15.01
N ARG A 493 -0.99 33.86 -15.17
CA ARG A 493 -0.41 33.54 -16.47
C ARG A 493 -0.97 32.26 -17.10
N GLY A 494 -1.79 31.50 -16.38
CA GLY A 494 -2.43 30.29 -16.87
C GLY A 494 -1.73 28.99 -16.47
N VAL A 495 -0.85 28.99 -15.46
CA VAL A 495 -0.28 27.77 -14.90
C VAL A 495 -1.37 26.97 -14.18
N LYS A 496 -1.50 25.69 -14.51
CA LYS A 496 -2.43 24.78 -13.85
C LYS A 496 -1.86 24.25 -12.53
N LEU A 497 -2.76 24.12 -11.55
CA LEU A 497 -2.44 23.66 -10.20
C LEU A 497 -2.78 22.20 -9.93
N THR A 498 -3.37 21.51 -10.89
CA THR A 498 -3.89 20.15 -10.71
C THR A 498 -3.24 19.16 -11.69
N PRO A 499 -3.27 17.86 -11.40
CA PRO A 499 -2.91 16.81 -12.35
C PRO A 499 -3.71 16.91 -13.66
N PRO A 500 -3.28 16.21 -14.73
CA PRO A 500 -4.09 16.08 -15.94
C PRO A 500 -5.36 15.30 -15.66
N ILE A 501 -6.26 15.23 -16.64
CA ILE A 501 -7.42 14.32 -16.58
C ILE A 501 -6.93 12.87 -16.58
N LEU A 502 -6.09 12.51 -17.55
CA LEU A 502 -5.25 11.30 -17.62
C LEU A 502 -3.89 11.72 -18.16
N GLY A 503 -2.84 11.07 -17.67
CA GLY A 503 -1.49 11.28 -18.15
C GLY A 503 -1.15 10.42 -19.37
N VAL A 504 -0.05 10.76 -20.01
CA VAL A 504 0.43 10.02 -21.21
C VAL A 504 0.88 8.61 -20.84
N GLU A 505 1.36 8.43 -19.61
CA GLU A 505 1.74 7.11 -19.09
C GLU A 505 0.50 6.25 -18.83
N ASP A 506 -0.55 6.81 -18.24
CA ASP A 506 -1.83 6.08 -18.00
C ASP A 506 -2.39 5.54 -19.33
N ILE A 507 -2.40 6.36 -20.37
CA ILE A 507 -2.88 5.98 -21.71
C ILE A 507 -2.00 4.84 -22.26
N ASN A 508 -0.69 4.94 -22.10
CA ASN A 508 0.25 3.93 -22.56
C ASN A 508 0.12 2.61 -21.77
N ALA A 509 -0.04 2.67 -20.46
CA ALA A 509 -0.24 1.51 -19.62
C ALA A 509 -1.54 0.77 -19.97
N ILE A 510 -2.64 1.48 -20.18
CA ILE A 510 -3.91 0.88 -20.63
C ILE A 510 -3.75 0.27 -22.04
N LYS A 511 -3.09 0.95 -22.97
CA LYS A 511 -2.78 0.38 -24.29
C LYS A 511 -2.03 -0.94 -24.13
N TRP A 512 -0.96 -0.94 -23.35
CA TRP A 512 -0.13 -2.13 -23.11
C TRP A 512 -0.89 -3.26 -22.45
N GLY A 513 -1.72 -2.96 -21.42
CA GLY A 513 -2.46 -3.95 -20.66
C GLY A 513 -3.65 -4.54 -21.42
N TYR A 514 -4.30 -3.79 -22.30
CA TYR A 514 -5.61 -4.14 -22.83
C TYR A 514 -5.69 -4.34 -24.34
N ARG A 515 -4.78 -3.74 -25.15
CA ARG A 515 -4.82 -3.91 -26.60
C ARG A 515 -4.55 -5.37 -26.98
N LEU A 516 -5.44 -5.94 -27.80
CA LEU A 516 -5.28 -7.30 -28.31
C LEU A 516 -4.21 -7.36 -29.39
N ILE A 517 -3.47 -8.45 -29.42
CA ILE A 517 -2.40 -8.70 -30.37
C ILE A 517 -2.90 -9.72 -31.39
N LYS A 518 -2.88 -9.32 -32.66
CA LYS A 518 -3.36 -10.16 -33.77
C LYS A 518 -2.54 -11.45 -33.88
N GLY A 519 -3.22 -12.58 -33.93
CA GLY A 519 -2.60 -13.90 -34.12
C GLY A 519 -2.09 -14.55 -32.83
N ALA A 520 -1.94 -13.81 -31.71
CA ALA A 520 -1.50 -14.39 -30.46
C ALA A 520 -2.59 -15.34 -29.88
N GLN A 521 -2.20 -16.56 -29.53
CA GLN A 521 -3.06 -17.57 -28.90
C GLN A 521 -2.72 -17.74 -27.41
N THR A 522 -1.46 -17.59 -27.05
CA THR A 522 -0.95 -17.73 -25.68
C THR A 522 -0.41 -16.40 -25.17
N MET A 523 -0.12 -16.31 -23.87
CA MET A 523 0.53 -15.13 -23.29
C MET A 523 2.00 -15.03 -23.70
N GLU A 524 2.62 -16.13 -24.06
CA GLU A 524 3.99 -16.19 -24.58
C GLU A 524 4.07 -15.56 -26.00
N ASP A 525 3.05 -15.77 -26.84
CA ASP A 525 2.96 -15.15 -28.16
C ASP A 525 2.85 -13.62 -28.09
N GLU A 526 2.28 -13.09 -27.02
CA GLU A 526 2.14 -11.64 -26.81
C GLU A 526 3.47 -10.96 -26.43
N LYS A 527 4.37 -11.68 -25.77
CA LYS A 527 5.59 -11.14 -25.14
C LYS A 527 6.48 -10.31 -26.10
N PRO A 528 6.79 -10.77 -27.34
CA PRO A 528 7.64 -9.98 -28.25
C PRO A 528 7.04 -8.60 -28.59
N VAL A 529 5.74 -8.55 -28.88
CA VAL A 529 5.03 -7.31 -29.23
C VAL A 529 4.93 -6.39 -28.02
N LEU A 530 4.59 -6.92 -26.85
CA LEU A 530 4.54 -6.16 -25.61
C LEU A 530 5.92 -5.57 -25.25
N THR A 531 6.99 -6.32 -25.45
CA THR A 531 8.37 -5.85 -25.26
C THR A 531 8.70 -4.72 -26.25
N GLN A 532 8.32 -4.86 -27.51
CA GLN A 532 8.52 -3.82 -28.51
C GLN A 532 7.81 -2.52 -28.14
N TRP A 533 6.56 -2.56 -27.67
CA TRP A 533 5.82 -1.36 -27.27
C TRP A 533 6.49 -0.61 -26.11
N ILE A 534 7.13 -1.33 -25.19
CA ILE A 534 7.91 -0.70 -24.12
C ILE A 534 9.18 -0.06 -24.70
N GLN A 535 9.89 -0.78 -25.58
CA GLN A 535 11.14 -0.30 -26.19
C GLN A 535 10.93 0.92 -27.09
N GLU A 536 9.76 1.06 -27.72
CA GLU A 536 9.38 2.27 -28.48
C GLU A 536 9.32 3.53 -27.61
N LYS A 537 9.15 3.38 -26.29
CA LYS A 537 9.11 4.47 -25.33
C LYS A 537 10.38 4.59 -24.49
N ALA A 538 11.34 3.70 -24.66
CA ALA A 538 12.56 3.67 -23.88
C ALA A 538 13.39 4.96 -24.06
N GLY A 539 13.79 5.55 -22.92
CA GLY A 539 14.53 6.81 -22.86
C GLY A 539 13.67 8.07 -22.81
N ASP A 540 12.35 7.96 -22.89
CA ASP A 540 11.45 9.06 -22.55
C ASP A 540 10.96 8.86 -21.10
N PRO A 541 11.41 9.70 -20.13
CA PRO A 541 11.11 9.51 -18.72
C PRO A 541 9.62 9.63 -18.41
N MET A 542 8.80 10.23 -19.29
CA MET A 542 7.35 10.33 -19.08
C MET A 542 6.63 8.98 -19.17
N TYR A 543 7.29 7.93 -19.64
CA TYR A 543 6.74 6.57 -19.74
C TYR A 543 7.41 5.58 -18.79
N GLU A 544 8.32 6.04 -17.93
CA GLU A 544 8.94 5.18 -16.93
C GLU A 544 8.01 4.92 -15.77
N PHE A 545 7.99 3.68 -15.32
CA PHE A 545 7.24 3.27 -14.13
C PHE A 545 8.16 3.25 -12.91
N GLY A 546 7.80 4.00 -11.87
CA GLY A 546 8.46 4.01 -10.58
C GLY A 546 7.54 3.55 -9.45
N ALA A 547 7.68 2.30 -9.00
CA ALA A 547 6.82 1.74 -7.96
C ALA A 547 6.95 2.47 -6.61
N GLN A 548 5.88 2.46 -5.81
CA GLN A 548 5.86 3.02 -4.47
C GLN A 548 6.87 2.34 -3.55
N GLN A 549 7.60 3.12 -2.77
CA GLN A 549 8.54 2.64 -1.78
C GLN A 549 7.90 2.69 -0.38
N VAL A 550 7.69 1.51 0.25
CA VAL A 550 6.96 1.40 1.51
C VAL A 550 7.83 1.10 2.73
N MET A 551 9.11 0.71 2.54
CA MET A 551 10.07 0.36 3.61
C MET A 551 11.15 1.42 3.84
N GLY A 552 10.94 2.62 3.37
CA GLY A 552 11.92 3.71 3.40
C GLY A 552 12.36 4.11 2.01
N THR A 553 12.56 5.41 1.82
CA THR A 553 12.90 5.97 0.51
C THR A 553 14.39 5.88 0.27
N VAL A 554 14.78 5.19 -0.79
CA VAL A 554 16.16 5.02 -1.26
C VAL A 554 16.30 5.56 -2.68
N ASP A 555 15.32 5.28 -3.53
CA ASP A 555 15.20 5.81 -4.88
C ASP A 555 14.65 7.23 -4.84
N VAL A 556 15.45 8.20 -5.21
CA VAL A 556 15.04 9.62 -5.22
C VAL A 556 14.09 9.96 -6.33
N SER A 557 13.98 9.12 -7.36
CA SER A 557 13.13 9.35 -8.53
C SER A 557 11.72 8.77 -8.40
N ALA A 558 11.40 8.08 -7.29
CA ALA A 558 10.07 7.48 -7.08
C ALA A 558 9.61 7.73 -5.64
N GLN A 559 9.33 8.97 -5.32
CA GLN A 559 8.88 9.39 -4.00
C GLN A 559 7.38 9.70 -3.99
N THR A 560 6.77 9.61 -2.82
CA THR A 560 5.36 9.92 -2.63
C THR A 560 5.18 11.44 -2.47
N GLU A 561 4.25 12.04 -3.22
CA GLU A 561 3.86 13.45 -3.12
C GLU A 561 4.98 14.47 -3.44
N ASP A 562 6.00 14.04 -4.16
CA ASP A 562 7.02 14.93 -4.72
C ASP A 562 6.58 15.52 -6.07
N LEU A 563 7.31 16.51 -6.55
CA LEU A 563 7.14 17.09 -7.87
C LEU A 563 8.49 17.47 -8.47
N GLY A 564 8.67 17.07 -9.71
CA GLY A 564 9.81 17.47 -10.53
C GLY A 564 11.10 16.75 -10.17
N ASN A 565 12.09 16.88 -11.05
CA ASN A 565 13.35 16.12 -11.01
C ASN A 565 14.43 16.73 -10.13
N ASP A 566 14.12 17.76 -9.34
CA ASP A 566 15.05 18.45 -8.44
C ASP A 566 14.36 18.86 -7.14
N HIS A 567 14.36 17.98 -6.14
CA HIS A 567 13.65 18.22 -4.89
C HIS A 567 14.23 19.34 -4.03
N VAL A 568 15.49 19.70 -4.20
CA VAL A 568 16.07 20.90 -3.55
C VAL A 568 15.46 22.16 -4.14
N LYS A 569 15.33 22.23 -5.46
CA LYS A 569 14.71 23.38 -6.14
C LYS A 569 13.20 23.42 -5.89
N ALA A 570 12.52 22.29 -6.00
CA ALA A 570 11.10 22.17 -5.67
C ALA A 570 10.82 22.57 -4.23
N GLY A 571 11.62 22.10 -3.28
CA GLY A 571 11.55 22.47 -1.87
C GLY A 571 11.75 23.97 -1.62
N ASN A 572 12.61 24.64 -2.37
CA ASN A 572 12.76 26.09 -2.27
C ASN A 572 11.49 26.84 -2.66
N TYR A 573 10.85 26.46 -3.79
CA TYR A 573 9.58 27.04 -4.20
C TYR A 573 8.46 26.75 -3.20
N ALA A 574 8.36 25.51 -2.79
CA ALA A 574 7.36 25.07 -1.81
C ALA A 574 7.47 25.83 -0.48
N ILE A 575 8.69 25.91 0.09
CA ILE A 575 8.92 26.62 1.37
C ILE A 575 8.66 28.12 1.21
N SER A 576 8.93 28.70 0.05
CA SER A 576 8.55 30.09 -0.24
C SER A 576 7.03 30.29 -0.10
N ASN A 577 6.25 29.37 -0.68
CA ASN A 577 4.78 29.37 -0.57
C ASN A 577 4.32 29.14 0.88
N LEU A 578 4.88 28.16 1.60
CA LEU A 578 4.54 27.90 3.00
C LEU A 578 4.76 29.13 3.89
N LYS A 579 5.84 29.91 3.64
CA LYS A 579 6.09 31.17 4.34
C LYS A 579 5.00 32.23 4.05
N ILE A 580 4.46 32.27 2.85
CA ILE A 580 3.33 33.15 2.51
C ILE A 580 2.08 32.70 3.26
N ILE A 581 1.78 31.40 3.22
CA ILE A 581 0.61 30.82 3.91
C ILE A 581 0.71 31.09 5.42
N MET A 582 1.87 30.82 6.02
CA MET A 582 2.10 31.02 7.45
C MET A 582 1.84 32.47 7.89
N ARG A 583 2.33 33.46 7.12
CA ARG A 583 2.10 34.89 7.42
C ARG A 583 0.64 35.32 7.32
N ASN A 584 -0.15 34.61 6.53
CA ASN A 584 -1.56 34.92 6.31
C ASN A 584 -2.51 33.89 6.99
N LEU A 585 -1.98 32.94 7.74
CA LEU A 585 -2.77 31.83 8.29
C LEU A 585 -3.95 32.34 9.11
N GLU A 586 -3.72 33.27 10.05
CA GLU A 586 -4.75 33.85 10.88
C GLU A 586 -5.81 34.60 10.05
N LYS A 587 -5.39 35.33 9.02
CA LYS A 587 -6.28 36.08 8.12
C LYS A 587 -7.16 35.16 7.28
N TRP A 588 -6.61 34.02 6.81
CA TRP A 588 -7.31 33.14 5.88
C TRP A 588 -8.15 32.07 6.58
N THR A 589 -7.83 31.74 7.83
CA THR A 589 -8.52 30.68 8.59
C THR A 589 -9.31 31.25 9.78
N GLY A 590 -9.13 32.52 10.15
CA GLY A 590 -9.82 33.14 11.28
C GLY A 590 -11.27 33.44 10.96
N GLU A 591 -12.15 33.15 11.93
CA GLU A 591 -13.57 33.46 11.92
C GLU A 591 -13.93 34.10 13.28
N ASN A 592 -14.61 35.26 13.25
CA ASN A 592 -14.94 35.97 14.48
C ASN A 592 -15.89 35.13 15.34
N GLY A 593 -15.52 34.93 16.62
CA GLY A 593 -16.28 34.13 17.58
C GLY A 593 -16.08 32.61 17.49
N ALA A 594 -15.33 32.09 16.48
CA ALA A 594 -14.96 30.70 16.42
C ALA A 594 -13.77 30.34 17.36
N ASP A 595 -13.66 29.11 17.74
CA ASP A 595 -12.45 28.58 18.39
C ASP A 595 -11.25 28.47 17.41
N TYR A 596 -10.10 28.14 17.93
CA TYR A 596 -8.89 28.01 17.10
C TYR A 596 -8.69 26.64 16.44
N SER A 597 -9.63 25.70 16.55
CA SER A 597 -9.48 24.30 16.11
C SER A 597 -9.12 24.20 14.63
N TYR A 598 -9.89 24.87 13.76
CA TYR A 598 -9.62 24.87 12.31
C TYR A 598 -8.26 25.48 11.97
N MET A 599 -7.93 26.63 12.58
CA MET A 599 -6.63 27.29 12.37
C MET A 599 -5.48 26.39 12.84
N GLN A 600 -5.64 25.70 13.96
CA GLN A 600 -4.68 24.76 14.52
C GLN A 600 -4.47 23.56 13.58
N ASP A 601 -5.54 23.02 12.99
CA ASP A 601 -5.44 21.91 12.03
C ASP A 601 -4.72 22.34 10.74
N MET A 602 -5.01 23.54 10.23
CA MET A 602 -4.26 24.09 9.09
C MET A 602 -2.79 24.33 9.42
N TYR A 603 -2.50 24.78 10.63
CA TYR A 603 -1.14 24.94 11.11
C TYR A 603 -0.40 23.60 11.19
N LYS A 604 -1.02 22.55 11.75
CA LYS A 604 -0.46 21.18 11.78
C LYS A 604 -0.20 20.67 10.36
N SER A 605 -1.16 20.87 9.45
CA SER A 605 -1.02 20.48 8.04
C SER A 605 0.15 21.22 7.36
N LEU A 606 0.37 22.48 7.71
CA LEU A 606 1.48 23.29 7.20
C LEU A 606 2.84 22.79 7.72
N VAL A 607 2.94 22.45 9.02
CA VAL A 607 4.14 21.82 9.61
C VAL A 607 4.42 20.47 8.96
N SER A 608 3.38 19.66 8.74
CA SER A 608 3.48 18.36 8.07
C SER A 608 3.96 18.51 6.62
N GLN A 609 3.45 19.52 5.90
CA GLN A 609 3.90 19.79 4.53
C GLN A 609 5.37 20.23 4.48
N TYR A 610 5.82 21.03 5.44
CA TYR A 610 7.23 21.39 5.56
C TYR A 610 8.11 20.15 5.81
N ALA A 611 7.71 19.28 6.73
CA ALA A 611 8.40 18.01 7.00
C ALA A 611 8.50 17.13 5.74
N ARG A 612 7.44 17.09 4.94
CA ARG A 612 7.39 16.33 3.68
C ARG A 612 8.44 16.83 2.69
N HIS A 613 8.59 18.16 2.53
CA HIS A 613 9.63 18.70 1.66
C HIS A 613 11.05 18.41 2.16
N LEU A 614 11.28 18.36 3.48
CA LEU A 614 12.55 17.85 4.02
C LEU A 614 12.71 16.36 3.69
N GLY A 615 11.64 15.58 3.83
CA GLY A 615 11.56 14.15 3.52
C GLY A 615 11.94 13.84 2.08
N HIS A 616 11.59 14.69 1.11
CA HIS A 616 11.95 14.52 -0.30
C HIS A 616 13.45 14.74 -0.57
N VAL A 617 14.13 15.55 0.23
CA VAL A 617 15.56 15.83 0.06
C VAL A 617 16.45 14.89 0.88
N LEU A 618 15.98 14.37 2.02
CA LEU A 618 16.73 13.44 2.87
C LEU A 618 17.26 12.20 2.12
N PRO A 619 16.50 11.58 1.21
CA PRO A 619 16.97 10.40 0.45
C PRO A 619 18.17 10.68 -0.47
N TYR A 620 18.46 11.94 -0.81
CA TYR A 620 19.64 12.27 -1.61
C TYR A 620 20.95 11.84 -0.93
N ILE A 621 20.95 11.76 0.41
CA ILE A 621 22.11 11.29 1.17
C ILE A 621 22.24 9.78 1.03
N GLY A 622 23.23 9.33 0.30
CA GLY A 622 23.37 7.93 -0.09
C GLY A 622 22.23 7.44 -0.98
N GLY A 623 21.62 8.36 -1.74
CA GLY A 623 20.51 8.07 -2.63
C GLY A 623 20.95 7.41 -3.93
N VAL A 624 19.99 6.75 -4.56
CA VAL A 624 20.13 6.12 -5.88
C VAL A 624 18.91 6.46 -6.72
N LYS A 625 18.99 6.17 -8.01
CA LYS A 625 17.84 6.04 -8.92
C LYS A 625 17.81 4.62 -9.42
N TYR A 626 16.64 4.05 -9.46
CA TYR A 626 16.42 2.71 -10.00
C TYR A 626 15.70 2.78 -11.33
N HIS A 627 16.16 1.95 -12.27
CA HIS A 627 15.55 1.78 -13.59
C HIS A 627 15.31 0.29 -13.82
N GLU A 628 14.14 -0.08 -14.31
CA GLU A 628 13.88 -1.45 -14.73
C GLU A 628 14.52 -1.70 -16.09
N VAL A 629 15.69 -2.33 -16.11
CA VAL A 629 16.46 -2.64 -17.30
C VAL A 629 16.40 -4.13 -17.58
N ARG A 630 16.16 -4.51 -18.83
CA ARG A 630 16.17 -5.89 -19.31
C ARG A 630 17.40 -6.14 -20.16
N GLN A 631 17.72 -7.42 -20.40
CA GLN A 631 18.76 -7.78 -21.34
C GLN A 631 18.45 -7.22 -22.73
N GLY A 632 19.40 -6.48 -23.31
CA GLY A 632 19.23 -5.76 -24.56
C GLY A 632 18.78 -4.31 -24.44
N ASP A 633 18.30 -3.88 -23.27
CA ASP A 633 18.02 -2.46 -23.01
C ASP A 633 19.32 -1.69 -22.77
N LYS A 634 19.30 -0.39 -23.01
CA LYS A 634 20.43 0.51 -22.69
C LYS A 634 20.30 0.99 -21.23
N GLY A 635 21.46 1.22 -20.58
CA GLY A 635 21.51 1.79 -19.23
C GLY A 635 21.84 0.78 -18.14
N LEU A 636 21.79 1.24 -16.91
CA LEU A 636 22.04 0.45 -15.70
C LEU A 636 20.79 0.46 -14.81
N SER A 637 20.57 -0.64 -14.10
CA SER A 637 19.44 -0.71 -13.17
C SER A 637 19.61 0.19 -11.95
N VAL A 638 20.82 0.65 -11.64
CA VAL A 638 21.11 1.49 -10.46
C VAL A 638 22.04 2.62 -10.86
N GLU A 639 21.67 3.84 -10.54
CA GLU A 639 22.51 5.02 -10.65
C GLU A 639 22.69 5.67 -9.26
N TYR A 640 23.95 5.76 -8.78
CA TYR A 640 24.23 6.44 -7.53
C TYR A 640 24.32 7.96 -7.73
N LEU A 641 23.71 8.72 -6.81
CA LEU A 641 23.79 10.18 -6.84
C LEU A 641 25.21 10.66 -6.66
N THR A 642 25.56 11.68 -7.44
CA THR A 642 26.88 12.29 -7.45
C THR A 642 27.22 12.97 -6.14
N LYS A 643 28.52 13.17 -5.90
CA LYS A 643 29.01 14.01 -4.79
C LYS A 643 28.38 15.40 -4.78
N ALA A 644 28.19 16.01 -5.94
CA ALA A 644 27.62 17.37 -6.05
C ALA A 644 26.15 17.41 -5.61
N GLU A 645 25.32 16.43 -6.06
CA GLU A 645 23.91 16.32 -5.69
C GLU A 645 23.77 16.08 -4.18
N GLN A 646 24.50 15.14 -3.63
CA GLN A 646 24.47 14.81 -2.20
C GLN A 646 24.94 16.01 -1.34
N ARG A 647 26.00 16.71 -1.77
CA ARG A 647 26.50 17.89 -1.06
C ARG A 647 25.51 19.04 -1.07
N ARG A 648 24.84 19.28 -2.19
CA ARG A 648 23.80 20.30 -2.31
C ARG A 648 22.62 20.00 -1.39
N ALA A 649 22.17 18.76 -1.36
CA ALA A 649 21.11 18.30 -0.47
C ALA A 649 21.49 18.45 1.01
N MET A 650 22.67 18.02 1.41
CA MET A 650 23.18 18.16 2.77
C MET A 650 23.22 19.63 3.23
N ILE A 651 23.76 20.54 2.42
CA ILE A 651 23.81 21.96 2.73
C ILE A 651 22.41 22.53 2.89
N TRP A 652 21.50 22.18 1.99
CA TRP A 652 20.12 22.62 2.03
C TRP A 652 19.40 22.14 3.30
N LEU A 653 19.50 20.85 3.64
CA LEU A 653 18.87 20.27 4.84
C LEU A 653 19.34 20.96 6.12
N VAL A 654 20.64 21.17 6.28
CA VAL A 654 21.17 21.85 7.47
C VAL A 654 20.76 23.34 7.51
N ALA A 655 20.67 23.99 6.35
CA ALA A 655 20.15 25.36 6.28
C ALA A 655 18.66 25.44 6.68
N GLN A 656 17.83 24.46 6.26
CA GLN A 656 16.45 24.37 6.71
C GLN A 656 16.35 24.16 8.22
N ALA A 657 17.11 23.24 8.80
CA ALA A 657 17.16 23.04 10.26
C ALA A 657 17.51 24.31 11.05
N ARG A 658 18.31 25.23 10.48
CA ARG A 658 18.65 26.50 11.11
C ARG A 658 17.58 27.57 10.99
N SER A 659 16.77 27.53 9.97
CA SER A 659 15.91 28.66 9.58
C SER A 659 14.43 28.47 9.84
N TYR A 660 13.94 27.23 10.03
CA TYR A 660 12.50 26.96 10.12
C TYR A 660 11.84 27.66 11.31
N ASN A 661 12.49 27.67 12.45
CA ASN A 661 11.93 28.18 13.70
C ASN A 661 11.52 29.66 13.58
N ALA A 662 12.29 30.46 12.83
CA ALA A 662 12.04 31.90 12.67
C ALA A 662 10.73 32.23 11.96
N TRP A 663 10.17 31.32 11.17
CA TRP A 663 8.95 31.59 10.40
C TRP A 663 7.83 30.57 10.65
N LEU A 664 8.16 29.34 11.00
CA LEU A 664 7.19 28.27 11.22
C LEU A 664 6.67 28.24 12.66
N CYS A 665 7.37 28.85 13.61
CA CYS A 665 7.03 28.86 15.04
C CYS A 665 6.72 30.29 15.57
N PRO A 666 5.68 30.98 15.06
CA PRO A 666 5.33 32.32 15.55
C PRO A 666 4.72 32.22 16.94
N GLN A 667 5.46 32.67 17.97
CA GLN A 667 5.09 32.47 19.37
C GLN A 667 3.73 33.04 19.72
N GLN A 668 3.37 34.22 19.16
CA GLN A 668 2.07 34.85 19.41
C GLN A 668 0.88 33.97 18.95
N LEU A 669 1.03 33.28 17.82
CA LEU A 669 0.01 32.38 17.32
C LEU A 669 -0.03 31.08 18.15
N LEU A 670 1.13 30.56 18.51
CA LEU A 670 1.22 29.31 19.30
C LEU A 670 0.61 29.47 20.70
N MET A 671 0.76 30.68 21.33
CA MET A 671 0.10 30.93 22.59
C MET A 671 -1.43 30.97 22.50
N LYS A 672 -2.01 31.27 21.30
CA LYS A 672 -3.47 31.17 21.07
C LYS A 672 -3.95 29.74 20.99
N PHE A 673 -3.09 28.80 20.68
CA PHE A 673 -3.42 27.37 20.60
C PHE A 673 -3.34 26.65 21.95
N GLU A 674 -3.09 27.37 23.05
CA GLU A 674 -2.94 26.81 24.41
C GLU A 674 -1.83 25.76 24.56
N ARG A 675 -0.97 25.61 23.55
CA ARG A 675 0.09 24.62 23.47
C ARG A 675 1.38 25.20 22.88
N PRO A 676 2.06 26.11 23.60
CA PRO A 676 3.29 26.73 23.10
C PRO A 676 4.41 25.72 22.81
N ASP A 677 4.32 24.52 23.39
CA ASP A 677 5.35 23.48 23.31
C ASP A 677 5.07 22.39 22.29
N GLU A 678 3.96 22.41 21.57
CA GLU A 678 3.50 21.29 20.73
C GLU A 678 4.28 21.10 19.41
N ILE A 679 5.13 22.07 19.03
CA ILE A 679 6.00 21.93 17.87
C ILE A 679 7.37 21.42 18.29
N HIS A 680 7.40 20.29 18.91
CA HIS A 680 8.65 19.58 19.17
C HIS A 680 8.95 18.55 18.07
N THR A 681 8.67 18.88 16.82
CA THR A 681 9.30 18.16 15.74
C THR A 681 10.78 18.46 15.81
N ASN A 682 11.54 17.47 16.19
CA ASN A 682 12.98 17.59 16.30
C ASN A 682 13.62 17.44 14.92
N PHE A 683 13.42 18.45 14.06
CA PHE A 683 13.98 18.45 12.70
C PHE A 683 15.51 18.36 12.74
N GLU A 684 16.15 19.01 13.71
CA GLU A 684 17.59 18.94 13.89
C GLU A 684 18.07 17.51 14.13
N LYS A 685 17.37 16.78 15.03
CA LYS A 685 17.68 15.37 15.31
C LYS A 685 17.48 14.50 14.07
N SER A 686 16.35 14.64 13.39
CA SER A 686 16.01 13.85 12.19
C SER A 686 17.05 14.07 11.08
N ILE A 687 17.42 15.31 10.83
CA ILE A 687 18.43 15.65 9.82
C ILE A 687 19.80 15.10 10.22
N VAL A 688 20.26 15.35 11.45
CA VAL A 688 21.56 14.85 11.92
C VAL A 688 21.62 13.32 11.89
N SER A 689 20.56 12.64 12.36
CA SER A 689 20.49 11.18 12.33
C SER A 689 20.57 10.66 10.89
N SER A 690 19.88 11.29 9.96
CA SER A 690 19.91 10.90 8.54
C SER A 690 21.26 11.16 7.89
N LEU A 691 21.93 12.26 8.20
CA LEU A 691 23.25 12.59 7.65
C LEU A 691 24.31 11.53 8.01
N PHE A 692 24.23 10.93 9.18
CA PHE A 692 25.23 9.99 9.67
C PHE A 692 24.70 8.56 9.84
N ALA A 693 23.54 8.22 9.28
CA ALA A 693 22.99 6.87 9.36
C ALA A 693 23.90 5.82 8.70
N ALA A 694 24.18 4.73 9.41
CA ALA A 694 25.08 3.68 8.93
C ALA A 694 24.68 3.07 7.59
N THR A 695 23.35 2.94 7.34
CA THR A 695 22.79 2.46 6.07
C THR A 695 23.03 3.43 4.91
N ARG A 696 22.93 4.74 5.15
CA ARG A 696 23.23 5.76 4.14
C ARG A 696 24.71 5.84 3.84
N LEU A 697 25.54 5.79 4.87
CA LEU A 697 27.00 5.78 4.72
C LEU A 697 27.48 4.54 3.97
N GLN A 698 26.81 3.39 4.15
CA GLN A 698 27.10 2.19 3.35
C GLN A 698 26.82 2.43 1.87
N ARG A 699 25.67 3.01 1.51
CA ARG A 699 25.38 3.32 0.10
C ARG A 699 26.35 4.34 -0.50
N ILE A 700 26.81 5.31 0.29
CA ILE A 700 27.89 6.22 -0.12
C ILE A 700 29.18 5.44 -0.44
N ALA A 701 29.54 4.48 0.44
CA ALA A 701 30.70 3.62 0.20
C ALA A 701 30.54 2.77 -1.07
N ASP A 702 29.34 2.24 -1.30
CA ASP A 702 29.06 1.43 -2.47
C ASP A 702 29.11 2.25 -3.77
N GLY A 703 28.54 3.45 -3.75
CA GLY A 703 28.65 4.40 -4.86
C GLY A 703 30.10 4.78 -5.19
N TYR A 704 30.93 4.97 -4.16
CA TYR A 704 32.36 5.24 -4.34
C TYR A 704 33.10 4.07 -5.02
N LYS A 705 32.78 2.81 -4.65
CA LYS A 705 33.33 1.62 -5.30
C LYS A 705 32.98 1.56 -6.78
N VAL A 706 31.75 2.00 -7.14
CA VAL A 706 31.30 2.02 -8.55
C VAL A 706 32.01 3.11 -9.35
N ASN A 707 32.14 4.33 -8.80
CA ASN A 707 32.82 5.43 -9.47
C ASN A 707 33.40 6.43 -8.45
N ALA A 708 34.66 6.25 -8.11
CA ALA A 708 35.37 7.07 -7.13
C ALA A 708 35.53 8.55 -7.56
N GLN A 709 35.51 8.86 -8.86
CA GLN A 709 35.68 10.23 -9.33
C GLN A 709 34.38 11.02 -9.20
N ARG A 710 33.25 10.36 -9.37
CA ARG A 710 31.91 10.98 -9.41
C ARG A 710 31.23 11.00 -8.02
N ASN A 711 31.53 10.02 -7.17
CA ASN A 711 30.82 9.77 -5.93
C ASN A 711 31.68 10.13 -4.69
N TYR A 712 31.01 10.27 -3.53
CA TYR A 712 31.68 10.53 -2.27
C TYR A 712 32.42 9.29 -1.75
N ASP A 713 33.62 9.48 -1.25
CA ASP A 713 34.17 8.61 -0.21
C ASP A 713 33.56 8.96 1.15
N VAL A 714 33.35 7.93 2.00
CA VAL A 714 32.65 8.06 3.29
C VAL A 714 33.35 9.07 4.23
N ASN A 715 34.69 9.11 4.25
CA ASN A 715 35.43 10.00 5.12
C ASN A 715 35.27 11.47 4.67
N THR A 716 35.38 11.70 3.36
CA THR A 716 35.16 13.04 2.78
C THR A 716 33.76 13.53 3.05
N TYR A 717 32.75 12.63 2.82
CA TYR A 717 31.37 12.96 3.12
C TYR A 717 31.14 13.30 4.60
N ALA A 718 31.63 12.44 5.53
CA ALA A 718 31.48 12.68 6.97
C ALA A 718 32.15 13.98 7.42
N ASN A 719 33.28 14.34 6.78
CA ASN A 719 33.96 15.61 7.03
C ASN A 719 33.14 16.82 6.53
N ASP A 720 32.56 16.74 5.34
CA ASP A 720 31.72 17.79 4.79
C ASP A 720 30.44 17.97 5.63
N ALA A 721 29.79 16.88 6.03
CA ALA A 721 28.63 16.91 6.91
C ALA A 721 28.96 17.52 8.29
N PHE A 722 30.08 17.11 8.89
CA PHE A 722 30.58 17.75 10.12
C PHE A 722 30.78 19.25 9.94
N ASN A 723 31.49 19.65 8.89
CA ASN A 723 31.79 21.05 8.63
C ASN A 723 30.50 21.88 8.45
N GLU A 724 29.48 21.34 7.80
CA GLU A 724 28.21 22.04 7.61
C GLU A 724 27.43 22.14 8.92
N VAL A 725 27.34 21.05 9.72
CA VAL A 725 26.66 21.06 11.03
C VAL A 725 27.34 22.05 11.99
N PHE A 726 28.68 22.10 12.04
CA PHE A 726 29.44 22.94 12.95
C PHE A 726 29.94 24.26 12.32
N LYS A 727 29.39 24.66 11.17
CA LYS A 727 29.83 25.83 10.39
C LYS A 727 29.89 27.14 11.19
N PRO A 728 28.87 27.52 12.01
CA PRO A 728 28.95 28.72 12.82
C PRO A 728 30.09 28.68 13.85
N THR A 729 30.31 27.51 14.49
CA THR A 729 31.45 27.29 15.41
C THR A 729 32.79 27.44 14.71
N LEU A 730 32.97 26.83 13.54
CA LEU A 730 34.17 26.95 12.73
C LEU A 730 34.49 28.41 12.40
N GLN A 731 33.46 29.20 12.15
CA GLN A 731 33.53 30.63 11.84
C GLN A 731 33.70 31.51 13.11
N GLY A 732 33.67 30.94 14.33
CA GLY A 732 33.72 31.70 15.58
C GLY A 732 32.50 32.59 15.86
N LYS A 733 31.35 32.30 15.25
CA LYS A 733 30.13 33.05 15.46
C LYS A 733 29.41 32.62 16.74
N SER A 734 28.56 33.52 17.27
CA SER A 734 27.59 33.12 18.31
C SER A 734 26.59 32.10 17.74
N LEU A 735 26.29 31.09 18.53
CA LEU A 735 25.33 30.03 18.15
C LEU A 735 23.90 30.49 18.43
N THR A 736 23.02 30.25 17.47
CA THR A 736 21.56 30.37 17.65
C THR A 736 21.01 29.15 18.41
N ALA A 737 19.76 29.20 18.84
CA ALA A 737 19.09 28.05 19.49
C ALA A 737 19.12 26.79 18.60
N SER A 738 18.86 26.93 17.30
CA SER A 738 18.96 25.80 16.33
C SER A 738 20.39 25.30 16.16
N ASP A 739 21.40 26.19 16.18
CA ASP A 739 22.81 25.76 16.14
C ASP A 739 23.22 24.96 17.37
N LEU A 740 22.79 25.41 18.56
CA LEU A 740 23.00 24.69 19.82
C LEU A 740 22.37 23.31 19.77
N LYS A 741 21.15 23.23 19.26
CA LYS A 741 20.41 21.96 19.15
C LYS A 741 21.03 21.01 18.12
N LEU A 742 21.37 21.50 16.91
CA LEU A 742 22.10 20.72 15.90
C LEU A 742 23.40 20.14 16.44
N ALA A 743 24.18 20.97 17.14
CA ALA A 743 25.45 20.53 17.75
C ALA A 743 25.21 19.47 18.84
N SER A 744 24.20 19.66 19.70
CA SER A 744 23.86 18.73 20.78
C SER A 744 23.41 17.38 20.22
N GLU A 745 22.55 17.36 19.19
CA GLU A 745 22.09 16.13 18.55
C GLU A 745 23.25 15.39 17.86
N ALA A 746 24.15 16.11 17.20
CA ALA A 746 25.34 15.51 16.59
C ALA A 746 26.27 14.89 17.64
N ILE A 747 26.52 15.56 18.76
CA ILE A 747 27.32 15.03 19.87
C ILE A 747 26.69 13.77 20.46
N ALA A 748 25.38 13.82 20.73
CA ALA A 748 24.65 12.67 21.25
C ALA A 748 24.71 11.46 20.30
N LEU A 749 24.53 11.71 19.00
CA LEU A 749 24.64 10.69 17.98
C LEU A 749 26.05 10.08 17.92
N PHE A 750 27.08 10.91 17.84
CA PHE A 750 28.47 10.45 17.76
C PHE A 750 28.87 9.66 19.00
N ALA A 751 28.45 10.08 20.20
CA ALA A 751 28.76 9.39 21.46
C ALA A 751 28.05 8.02 21.51
N LYS A 752 26.75 7.98 21.16
CA LYS A 752 25.96 6.73 21.13
C LYS A 752 26.50 5.77 20.07
N ALA A 753 26.70 6.24 18.86
CA ALA A 753 27.13 5.42 17.74
C ALA A 753 28.58 4.92 17.86
N SER A 754 29.44 5.61 18.60
CA SER A 754 30.81 5.14 18.92
C SER A 754 30.87 4.20 20.12
N GLY A 755 29.79 4.01 20.86
CA GLY A 755 29.75 3.20 22.08
C GLY A 755 30.28 3.93 23.32
N MET A 756 30.50 5.24 23.23
CA MET A 756 31.02 6.05 24.37
C MET A 756 29.91 6.45 25.35
N GLN A 757 28.68 6.35 24.99
CA GLN A 757 27.50 6.53 25.86
C GLN A 757 26.90 5.15 26.15
N ALA A 758 26.62 4.85 27.42
CA ALA A 758 25.92 3.61 27.75
C ALA A 758 24.54 3.60 27.06
N ALA A 759 24.20 2.48 26.42
CA ALA A 759 22.85 2.27 25.96
C ALA A 759 21.93 2.28 27.19
N ASP A 760 20.91 3.13 27.18
CA ASP A 760 19.90 3.12 28.23
C ASP A 760 19.26 1.72 28.25
N ALA A 761 19.35 1.05 29.42
CA ALA A 761 19.07 -0.38 29.58
C ALA A 761 17.59 -0.76 29.45
N LYS A 762 16.70 0.15 29.07
CA LYS A 762 15.28 -0.14 28.83
C LYS A 762 14.76 0.62 27.62
N GLY A 763 14.55 -0.07 26.51
CA GLY A 763 13.58 0.31 25.48
C GLY A 763 14.08 0.96 24.21
N ALA A 764 15.33 1.26 24.03
CA ALA A 764 15.84 1.65 22.73
C ALA A 764 16.27 0.39 21.96
N SER A 765 15.38 -0.17 21.19
CA SER A 765 15.80 -1.06 20.11
C SER A 765 16.84 -0.30 19.28
N SER A 766 17.92 -0.97 18.90
CA SER A 766 19.03 -0.44 18.10
C SER A 766 18.65 -0.06 16.67
N LYS A 767 17.41 0.25 16.44
CA LYS A 767 16.92 0.87 15.23
C LYS A 767 17.22 2.37 15.31
N LEU A 768 18.45 2.73 14.95
CA LEU A 768 18.76 4.01 14.29
C LEU A 768 18.06 4.01 12.92
N THR A 769 16.88 3.46 12.87
CA THR A 769 15.97 3.58 11.75
C THR A 769 15.52 5.01 11.77
N ASP A 770 15.95 5.74 10.83
CA ASP A 770 15.41 6.93 10.26
C ASP A 770 14.25 7.52 11.08
N ASP A 771 14.59 8.32 12.13
CA ASP A 771 13.57 9.10 12.86
C ASP A 771 12.78 9.99 11.89
N ALA A 772 13.36 10.33 10.72
CA ALA A 772 12.66 10.98 9.63
C ALA A 772 11.59 10.10 8.99
N ILE A 773 11.85 8.78 8.83
CA ILE A 773 10.83 7.81 8.37
C ILE A 773 9.80 7.58 9.47
N ALA A 774 10.21 7.48 10.73
CA ALA A 774 9.28 7.40 11.85
C ALA A 774 8.41 8.66 11.95
N TYR A 775 8.94 9.83 11.67
CA TYR A 775 8.16 11.06 11.58
C TYR A 775 7.21 11.06 10.38
N TYR A 776 7.67 10.57 9.23
CA TYR A 776 6.87 10.38 8.02
C TYR A 776 5.77 9.32 8.24
N ASN A 777 6.08 8.25 8.96
CA ASN A 777 5.18 7.13 9.24
C ASN A 777 4.30 7.34 10.50
N ASN A 778 4.72 8.20 11.43
CA ASN A 778 3.95 8.54 12.63
C ASN A 778 3.01 9.73 12.42
N ASN A 779 3.05 10.36 11.26
CA ASN A 779 2.02 11.29 10.89
C ASN A 779 0.77 10.46 10.58
N GLU A 780 -0.24 10.53 11.44
CA GLU A 780 -1.49 9.74 11.30
C GLU A 780 -2.15 9.96 9.95
N GLU A 781 -2.00 11.15 9.35
CA GLU A 781 -2.43 11.43 7.99
C GLU A 781 -1.72 10.56 6.96
N LEU A 782 -0.40 10.40 7.04
CA LEU A 782 0.36 9.56 6.09
C LEU A 782 0.15 8.07 6.33
N ALA A 783 -0.02 7.65 7.59
CA ALA A 783 -0.38 6.27 7.92
C ALA A 783 -1.82 5.93 7.46
N GLN A 784 -2.71 6.91 7.44
CA GLN A 784 -4.07 6.78 6.90
C GLN A 784 -4.10 6.83 5.37
N HIS A 785 -3.08 7.42 4.73
CA HIS A 785 -2.94 7.51 3.27
C HIS A 785 -2.17 6.39 2.63
N ASN A 786 -1.58 5.51 3.42
CA ASN A 786 -1.14 4.27 2.88
C ASN A 786 -2.39 3.54 2.37
N HIS A 787 -2.60 3.54 1.06
CA HIS A 787 -3.54 2.63 0.38
C HIS A 787 -3.13 1.17 0.59
N LEU A 788 -2.45 0.89 1.70
CA LEU A 788 -2.11 -0.44 2.18
C LEU A 788 -3.25 -1.45 2.01
N PRO A 789 -4.55 -1.10 2.23
CA PRO A 789 -5.59 -2.06 1.97
C PRO A 789 -5.84 -2.39 0.48
N CYS A 790 -5.55 -1.47 -0.44
CA CYS A 790 -5.65 -1.74 -1.88
C CYS A 790 -4.43 -2.53 -2.37
N GLU A 791 -3.25 -2.27 -1.80
CA GLU A 791 -1.97 -2.87 -2.19
C GLU A 791 -1.58 -4.08 -1.33
N VAL A 792 -2.07 -4.18 -0.09
CA VAL A 792 -1.85 -5.33 0.82
C VAL A 792 -2.56 -6.59 0.35
N ALA A 793 -3.36 -6.50 -0.71
CA ALA A 793 -3.71 -7.73 -1.41
C ALA A 793 -2.45 -8.53 -1.82
N ASP A 794 -1.29 -7.88 -2.09
CA ASP A 794 -0.01 -8.55 -2.26
C ASP A 794 1.21 -7.79 -1.71
N PRO A 795 1.57 -7.96 -0.42
CA PRO A 795 2.79 -7.37 0.13
C PRO A 795 4.06 -7.78 -0.63
N ALA A 796 4.06 -8.94 -1.30
CA ALA A 796 5.22 -9.41 -2.03
C ALA A 796 5.46 -8.66 -3.35
N THR A 797 4.43 -8.06 -3.94
CA THR A 797 4.52 -7.44 -5.27
C THR A 797 4.83 -5.96 -5.22
N SER A 798 4.26 -5.21 -4.27
CA SER A 798 4.61 -3.80 -4.06
C SER A 798 6.03 -3.59 -3.53
N PHE A 799 6.68 -4.65 -3.03
CA PHE A 799 8.02 -4.62 -2.43
C PHE A 799 9.16 -5.03 -3.34
N VAL A 800 8.91 -5.38 -4.58
CA VAL A 800 9.92 -5.97 -5.47
C VAL A 800 11.16 -5.07 -5.65
N ARG A 801 11.01 -3.74 -5.52
CA ARG A 801 12.15 -2.80 -5.56
C ARG A 801 12.83 -2.55 -4.22
N ILE A 802 12.22 -2.88 -3.10
CA ILE A 802 12.65 -2.43 -1.78
C ILE A 802 13.40 -3.50 -1.00
N ASN A 803 13.41 -4.73 -1.46
CA ASN A 803 14.13 -5.82 -0.83
C ASN A 803 15.65 -5.78 -1.13
N TYR A 804 16.18 -4.57 -1.28
CA TYR A 804 17.58 -4.36 -0.99
C TYR A 804 17.68 -4.39 0.53
N GLY A 805 18.08 -5.52 1.08
CA GLY A 805 18.56 -5.51 2.45
C GLY A 805 19.40 -4.26 2.59
N LEU A 806 19.01 -3.32 3.47
CA LEU A 806 19.74 -2.07 3.63
C LEU A 806 21.03 -2.40 4.40
N PRO A 807 22.13 -2.78 3.73
CA PRO A 807 23.38 -3.08 4.42
C PRO A 807 23.81 -1.82 5.15
N SER A 808 24.25 -1.99 6.38
CA SER A 808 24.83 -0.94 7.18
C SER A 808 26.35 -1.05 7.11
N LEU A 809 27.05 0.07 7.28
CA LEU A 809 28.47 0.03 7.57
C LEU A 809 28.70 -0.90 8.75
N SER A 810 29.72 -1.75 8.64
CA SER A 810 30.08 -2.64 9.74
C SER A 810 30.50 -1.85 10.98
N GLU A 811 30.32 -2.41 12.16
CA GLU A 811 30.62 -1.74 13.41
C GLU A 811 32.11 -1.34 13.49
N GLU A 812 33.00 -2.15 12.89
CA GLU A 812 34.45 -1.90 12.83
C GLU A 812 34.79 -0.65 12.00
N VAL A 813 33.96 -0.23 11.08
CA VAL A 813 34.13 0.99 10.29
C VAL A 813 33.33 2.14 10.89
N TYR A 814 32.10 1.89 11.27
CA TYR A 814 31.18 2.92 11.72
C TYR A 814 31.52 3.50 13.09
N LYS A 815 31.81 2.65 14.09
CA LYS A 815 32.17 3.11 15.44
C LYS A 815 33.44 3.98 15.47
N PRO A 816 34.56 3.60 14.84
CA PRO A 816 35.73 4.47 14.75
C PRO A 816 35.47 5.77 13.99
N LEU A 817 34.65 5.75 12.94
CA LEU A 817 34.29 6.96 12.21
C LEU A 817 33.52 7.93 13.13
N MET A 818 32.53 7.46 13.89
CA MET A 818 31.78 8.27 14.83
C MET A 818 32.62 8.76 16.00
N LEU A 819 33.49 7.92 16.54
CA LEU A 819 34.45 8.31 17.58
C LEU A 819 35.39 9.44 17.10
N ARG A 820 35.84 9.34 15.86
CA ARG A 820 36.67 10.41 15.27
C ARG A 820 35.89 11.73 15.18
N GLN A 821 34.60 11.70 14.79
CA GLN A 821 33.81 12.92 14.77
C GLN A 821 33.60 13.49 16.19
N LEU A 822 33.38 12.65 17.20
CA LEU A 822 33.24 13.09 18.59
C LEU A 822 34.54 13.77 19.11
N ARG A 823 35.68 13.18 18.85
CA ARG A 823 36.98 13.78 19.20
C ARG A 823 37.23 15.10 18.47
N ARG A 824 36.76 15.18 17.23
CA ARG A 824 36.87 16.39 16.41
C ARG A 824 36.01 17.54 16.98
N VAL A 825 34.81 17.23 17.52
CA VAL A 825 34.01 18.22 18.26
C VAL A 825 34.77 18.74 19.47
N LEU A 826 35.37 17.84 20.27
CA LEU A 826 36.14 18.22 21.44
C LEU A 826 37.27 19.19 21.07
N THR A 827 38.07 18.87 20.05
CA THR A 827 39.16 19.73 19.55
C THR A 827 38.63 21.09 19.08
N LEU A 828 37.52 21.10 18.30
CA LEU A 828 36.92 22.32 17.79
C LEU A 828 36.39 23.21 18.91
N PHE A 829 35.65 22.66 19.87
CA PHE A 829 35.12 23.45 20.98
C PHE A 829 36.20 23.98 21.91
N THR A 830 37.26 23.17 22.16
CA THR A 830 38.41 23.63 22.93
C THR A 830 39.09 24.82 22.25
N ALA A 831 39.31 24.76 20.94
CA ALA A 831 39.93 25.84 20.16
C ALA A 831 39.01 27.08 20.08
N LYS A 832 37.70 26.91 20.11
CA LYS A 832 36.71 28.02 19.97
C LYS A 832 36.07 28.44 21.29
N ARG A 833 36.49 27.94 22.45
CA ARG A 833 35.86 28.17 23.76
C ARG A 833 35.72 29.65 24.15
N ALA A 834 36.56 30.52 23.64
CA ALA A 834 36.53 31.93 23.93
C ALA A 834 35.69 32.74 22.91
N THR A 835 35.15 32.13 21.86
CA THR A 835 34.39 32.84 20.79
C THR A 835 32.89 32.83 21.04
N GLY A 836 32.19 33.77 20.43
CA GLY A 836 30.76 33.95 20.56
C GLY A 836 30.27 34.68 21.82
N ASN A 837 28.95 34.70 22.01
CA ASN A 837 28.31 35.31 23.20
C ASN A 837 28.46 34.39 24.45
N ALA A 838 27.99 34.88 25.61
CA ALA A 838 28.06 34.18 26.89
C ALA A 838 27.44 32.78 26.84
N ALA A 839 26.24 32.67 26.22
CA ALA A 839 25.55 31.36 26.08
C ALA A 839 26.36 30.35 25.22
N THR A 840 26.97 30.81 24.14
CA THR A 840 27.85 30.00 23.27
C THR A 840 29.07 29.48 24.01
N LYS A 841 29.73 30.37 24.80
CA LYS A 841 30.89 30.00 25.61
C LYS A 841 30.54 28.96 26.69
N ALA A 842 29.45 29.18 27.42
CA ALA A 842 28.95 28.25 28.44
C ALA A 842 28.57 26.87 27.81
N PHE A 843 28.00 26.87 26.62
CA PHE A 843 27.71 25.65 25.88
C PHE A 843 29.00 24.89 25.53
N TYR A 844 30.01 25.55 24.98
CA TYR A 844 31.26 24.90 24.66
C TYR A 844 31.93 24.29 25.91
N GLU A 845 31.94 25.04 27.01
CA GLU A 845 32.53 24.57 28.28
C GLU A 845 31.82 23.32 28.79
N TYR A 846 30.46 23.35 28.82
CA TYR A 846 29.68 22.21 29.24
C TYR A 846 29.93 20.98 28.35
N GLN A 847 29.93 21.15 27.03
CA GLN A 847 30.16 20.04 26.11
C GLN A 847 31.58 19.49 26.17
N ILE A 848 32.59 20.34 26.37
CA ILE A 848 33.98 19.89 26.59
C ILE A 848 34.08 18.99 27.81
N LEU A 849 33.48 19.39 28.95
CA LEU A 849 33.44 18.56 30.16
C LEU A 849 32.70 17.23 29.92
N THR A 850 31.56 17.29 29.25
CA THR A 850 30.70 16.13 28.96
C THR A 850 31.43 15.13 28.04
N ILE A 851 32.03 15.58 26.94
CA ILE A 851 32.74 14.70 26.00
C ILE A 851 34.00 14.11 26.66
N ASN A 852 34.73 14.87 27.44
CA ASN A 852 35.88 14.35 28.18
C ASN A 852 35.48 13.25 29.18
N LYS A 853 34.31 13.39 29.83
CA LYS A 853 33.78 12.35 30.71
C LYS A 853 33.43 11.08 29.94
N MET A 854 32.82 11.21 28.75
CA MET A 854 32.50 10.09 27.87
C MET A 854 33.76 9.35 27.39
N LEU A 855 34.77 10.08 26.99
CA LEU A 855 36.04 9.52 26.43
C LEU A 855 36.96 8.90 27.49
N LYS A 856 36.75 9.14 28.79
CA LYS A 856 37.50 8.53 29.91
C LYS A 856 36.93 7.15 30.33
N LYS A 857 35.72 6.83 29.89
CA LYS A 857 35.10 5.49 30.07
C LYS A 857 35.58 4.52 28.98
#